data_85f48b9d8a984b3c1abac1f95745b8f0
#
_entry.id   85f48b9d8a984b3c1abac1f95745b8f0
#
_cell.length_a   1.000
_cell.length_b   1.000
_cell.length_c   1.000
_cell.angle_alpha   90.00
_cell.angle_beta   90.00
_cell.angle_gamma   90.00
#
_symmetry.space_group_name_H-M   'P 1'
#
loop_
_entity.id
_entity.type
_entity.pdbx_description
1 polymer ?
#
loop_
_entity_poly.entity_id
_entity_poly.type
_entity_poly.pdbx_seq_one_letter_code
_entity_poly.pdbx_strand_id
1 'polypeptide(L)'
;MTENAQQQPPAPSTDLPTQYAPADVEGPLYERWVERGYFEADEKSDKPPYTIVIPPPNVTGSLHLGHAFEHTIIDALTRRKRMQGFETLWQPGMDHAGIATQNVVERELAKEGKSRHDLGREAFVERVYQWKAESGGQISGQMRRLGDGVAWSRERFTMDEGLSQAVQTIFKRLYDDELIYRAERIINWCPRCLTAISDIEVEYQDDDGELVSMKYGDGDDTIVVATTRAETMLGDTAVAVHPEDERYQHLIGKLVKLPLTDRSIPVVADEHVDPEFGTGAVKVTPAHDPNDFEIGQRHDLPALTIMDEHAVITAHGPFQGQDRLEARSAIVAALRAEGRIVAEKRPYVHSVGHCSRCKTTIEPRLSMQWWVKVGPLAKAAGDAVRDGRVKIHPQEMEKRYFDWVDNLHDWCISRQLWWGHRIPVWYGPNGEVVCVGPDEEPPSGEGWRQDTDVLDTWFSSGLWPFSTLGWPEQTESLAKFYPNSVLVTGYDILFFWVARMMMFGLYAMDGTPPFHTIALHGMVRDQFGKKMSKSFGNAVNPLDWMDKYGSDALRFTLARGANPGVDVPIGEDWVQGSRNFANKIWNATRFALMNGATVDGPLPDPSKMSSTDRWILSRLNTVVAEVDAYYDDYQFAKLSDSLFHFAWDEVFDWYVELSKTTFQAGGEAAEVSKRVLGEVLDVTLKLLHPVVPFVTETLWTTLTGGESVVIADWPKDSGFRDADAEREIESLQSVITEVRRFRADQGLQPGQRVPARLTLDSTPFAAHEAAVRQLLRLQPEGDAFTATATLPVAGAEVALDLSGTIDVAAERKRLAKDLAAAEKEKAQAGAKLGNEAFLAKAPDHVVEKIRTRLSKAEEDIARIQAQLDRLPQG
;
A
#
# COMPACT_ATOMS: atom_id res chain seq x y z
N MET A 1 -46.27 -36.19 8.44
CA MET A 1 -45.10 -37.00 8.10
C MET A 1 -44.93 -36.90 6.58
N THR A 2 -44.13 -36.02 6.13
CA THR A 2 -43.66 -35.91 4.73
C THR A 2 -42.15 -35.84 4.83
N GLU A 3 -41.51 -36.94 4.42
CA GLU A 3 -40.05 -37.08 4.35
C GLU A 3 -39.49 -36.04 3.36
N ASN A 4 -38.70 -35.14 3.87
CA ASN A 4 -37.79 -34.31 3.07
C ASN A 4 -36.67 -35.24 2.56
N ALA A 5 -36.79 -35.73 1.36
CA ALA A 5 -35.69 -36.32 0.63
C ALA A 5 -34.64 -35.20 0.39
N GLN A 6 -33.57 -35.22 1.15
CA GLN A 6 -32.38 -34.48 0.82
C GLN A 6 -31.87 -34.95 -0.55
N GLN A 7 -32.08 -34.13 -1.57
CA GLN A 7 -31.43 -34.34 -2.85
C GLN A 7 -29.91 -34.20 -2.63
N GLN A 8 -29.20 -35.32 -2.77
CA GLN A 8 -27.76 -35.28 -2.93
C GLN A 8 -27.41 -34.35 -4.10
N PRO A 9 -26.46 -33.44 -3.91
CA PRO A 9 -26.00 -32.63 -5.01
C PRO A 9 -25.52 -33.52 -6.17
N PRO A 10 -25.75 -33.13 -7.44
CA PRO A 10 -25.25 -33.89 -8.58
C PRO A 10 -23.75 -34.07 -8.48
N ALA A 11 -23.25 -35.24 -8.87
CA ALA A 11 -21.83 -35.51 -8.95
C ALA A 11 -21.11 -34.37 -9.74
N PRO A 12 -20.00 -33.86 -9.25
CA PRO A 12 -19.32 -32.74 -9.90
C PRO A 12 -19.00 -33.09 -11.34
N SER A 13 -19.43 -32.21 -12.26
CA SER A 13 -19.08 -32.33 -13.67
C SER A 13 -17.59 -32.07 -13.80
N THR A 14 -16.81 -33.08 -14.20
CA THR A 14 -15.38 -32.97 -14.48
C THR A 14 -15.07 -32.18 -15.76
N ASP A 15 -16.09 -31.63 -16.40
CA ASP A 15 -15.98 -30.96 -17.69
C ASP A 15 -15.75 -29.46 -17.53
N LEU A 16 -14.52 -29.10 -17.16
CA LEU A 16 -14.09 -27.71 -17.09
C LEU A 16 -13.87 -27.15 -18.51
N PRO A 17 -14.27 -25.90 -18.78
CA PRO A 17 -13.96 -25.20 -20.04
C PRO A 17 -12.45 -25.21 -20.33
N THR A 18 -12.11 -25.11 -21.63
CA THR A 18 -10.72 -25.12 -22.09
C THR A 18 -9.93 -23.87 -21.67
N GLN A 19 -10.63 -22.81 -21.28
CA GLN A 19 -10.03 -21.55 -20.81
C GLN A 19 -10.77 -21.06 -19.58
N TYR A 20 -10.02 -20.47 -18.66
CA TYR A 20 -10.58 -19.73 -17.53
C TYR A 20 -11.17 -18.42 -18.00
N ALA A 21 -12.44 -18.17 -17.70
CA ALA A 21 -13.17 -16.95 -18.01
C ALA A 21 -13.58 -16.25 -16.70
N PRO A 22 -12.76 -15.32 -16.16
CA PRO A 22 -13.05 -14.65 -14.88
C PRO A 22 -14.44 -14.02 -14.82
N ALA A 23 -14.89 -13.36 -15.89
CA ALA A 23 -16.17 -12.68 -15.94
C ALA A 23 -17.37 -13.61 -15.69
N ASP A 24 -17.27 -14.88 -16.08
CA ASP A 24 -18.34 -15.87 -15.88
C ASP A 24 -18.32 -16.50 -14.50
N VAL A 25 -17.18 -16.41 -13.79
CA VAL A 25 -16.91 -17.15 -12.55
C VAL A 25 -16.99 -16.24 -11.33
N GLU A 26 -16.33 -15.08 -11.35
CA GLU A 26 -16.07 -14.26 -10.17
C GLU A 26 -17.33 -13.74 -9.49
N GLY A 27 -18.24 -13.13 -10.26
CA GLY A 27 -19.49 -12.57 -9.74
C GLY A 27 -20.37 -13.61 -9.04
N PRO A 28 -20.78 -14.70 -9.74
CA PRO A 28 -21.63 -15.74 -9.14
C PRO A 28 -21.00 -16.42 -7.92
N LEU A 29 -19.66 -16.62 -7.89
CA LEU A 29 -18.99 -17.19 -6.75
C LEU A 29 -19.04 -16.26 -5.55
N TYR A 30 -18.76 -14.97 -5.75
CA TYR A 30 -18.78 -13.99 -4.68
C TYR A 30 -20.18 -13.89 -4.04
N GLU A 31 -21.23 -13.78 -4.86
CA GLU A 31 -22.60 -13.77 -4.39
C GLU A 31 -22.92 -15.02 -3.54
N ARG A 32 -22.52 -16.20 -4.01
CA ARG A 32 -22.69 -17.45 -3.26
C ARG A 32 -21.99 -17.42 -1.90
N TRP A 33 -20.75 -16.91 -1.81
CA TRP A 33 -20.03 -16.82 -0.55
C TRP A 33 -20.75 -15.91 0.46
N VAL A 34 -21.26 -14.77 -0.02
CA VAL A 34 -22.04 -13.83 0.79
C VAL A 34 -23.36 -14.42 1.24
N GLU A 35 -24.12 -15.05 0.35
CA GLU A 35 -25.39 -15.71 0.67
C GLU A 35 -25.22 -16.84 1.67
N ARG A 36 -24.08 -17.56 1.63
CA ARG A 36 -23.75 -18.61 2.59
C ARG A 36 -23.23 -18.08 3.92
N GLY A 37 -22.98 -16.78 4.02
CA GLY A 37 -22.48 -16.15 5.26
C GLY A 37 -21.06 -16.54 5.64
N TYR A 38 -20.21 -16.96 4.67
CA TYR A 38 -18.86 -17.44 4.97
C TYR A 38 -17.94 -16.36 5.56
N PHE A 39 -18.29 -15.09 5.39
CA PHE A 39 -17.49 -13.94 5.87
C PHE A 39 -18.06 -13.32 7.15
N GLU A 40 -19.25 -13.74 7.57
CA GLU A 40 -19.87 -13.26 8.80
C GLU A 40 -19.16 -13.82 10.04
N ALA A 41 -19.22 -13.08 11.14
CA ALA A 41 -18.57 -13.45 12.40
C ALA A 41 -19.61 -13.67 13.51
N ASP A 42 -19.40 -14.69 14.31
CA ASP A 42 -20.28 -15.07 15.43
C ASP A 42 -19.59 -14.78 16.77
N GLU A 43 -20.16 -13.84 17.54
CA GLU A 43 -19.68 -13.50 18.89
C GLU A 43 -19.74 -14.68 19.86
N LYS A 44 -20.67 -15.62 19.64
CA LYS A 44 -20.91 -16.77 20.51
C LYS A 44 -20.08 -17.99 20.18
N SER A 45 -19.32 -17.90 19.10
CA SER A 45 -18.41 -18.99 18.71
C SER A 45 -17.33 -19.23 19.77
N ASP A 46 -17.01 -20.48 20.03
CA ASP A 46 -15.90 -20.89 20.92
C ASP A 46 -14.51 -20.77 20.24
N LYS A 47 -14.47 -20.49 18.93
CA LYS A 47 -13.23 -20.32 18.19
C LYS A 47 -12.47 -19.10 18.67
N PRO A 48 -11.12 -19.11 18.65
CA PRO A 48 -10.32 -17.93 18.98
C PRO A 48 -10.61 -16.80 17.97
N PRO A 49 -10.76 -15.55 18.41
CA PRO A 49 -11.05 -14.44 17.50
C PRO A 49 -9.81 -14.03 16.69
N TYR A 50 -10.04 -13.61 15.46
CA TYR A 50 -9.05 -12.90 14.65
C TYR A 50 -9.73 -11.73 13.98
N THR A 51 -9.39 -10.52 14.41
CA THR A 51 -10.10 -9.30 14.04
C THR A 51 -9.16 -8.35 13.30
N ILE A 52 -9.63 -7.85 12.17
CA ILE A 52 -9.02 -6.72 11.46
C ILE A 52 -10.11 -5.70 11.16
N VAL A 53 -9.90 -4.44 11.53
CA VAL A 53 -10.73 -3.33 11.02
C VAL A 53 -10.17 -2.86 9.70
N ILE A 54 -11.05 -2.60 8.74
CA ILE A 54 -10.64 -1.99 7.48
C ILE A 54 -10.14 -0.56 7.74
N PRO A 55 -9.05 -0.08 7.11
CA PRO A 55 -8.87 1.34 6.95
C PRO A 55 -10.05 1.92 6.15
N PRO A 56 -10.94 2.69 6.81
CA PRO A 56 -12.23 3.00 6.19
C PRO A 56 -12.02 3.94 5.00
N PRO A 57 -12.39 3.55 3.78
CA PRO A 57 -12.25 4.42 2.62
C PRO A 57 -13.11 5.68 2.77
N ASN A 58 -12.56 6.79 2.31
CA ASN A 58 -13.24 8.08 2.29
C ASN A 58 -14.37 8.08 1.26
N VAL A 59 -15.56 8.60 1.63
CA VAL A 59 -16.70 8.72 0.69
C VAL A 59 -16.48 9.84 -0.34
N THR A 60 -15.31 9.92 -0.93
CA THR A 60 -14.88 10.94 -1.91
C THR A 60 -14.88 10.47 -3.35
N GLY A 61 -15.21 9.20 -3.60
CA GLY A 61 -15.28 8.59 -4.93
C GLY A 61 -14.92 7.11 -4.91
N SER A 62 -14.38 6.62 -6.01
CA SER A 62 -14.01 5.21 -6.19
C SER A 62 -12.69 4.85 -5.50
N LEU A 63 -12.53 3.57 -5.16
CA LEU A 63 -11.28 2.99 -4.71
C LEU A 63 -10.19 3.12 -5.81
N HIS A 64 -8.94 3.19 -5.37
CA HIS A 64 -7.76 3.18 -6.24
C HIS A 64 -6.88 1.95 -5.94
N LEU A 65 -5.82 1.75 -6.74
CA LEU A 65 -4.93 0.58 -6.58
C LEU A 65 -4.34 0.43 -5.17
N GLY A 66 -4.10 1.54 -4.45
CA GLY A 66 -3.63 1.47 -3.06
C GLY A 66 -4.63 0.78 -2.12
N HIS A 67 -5.93 1.05 -2.26
CA HIS A 67 -6.97 0.33 -1.51
C HIS A 67 -7.02 -1.16 -1.93
N ALA A 68 -6.99 -1.45 -3.23
CA ALA A 68 -6.98 -2.83 -3.69
C ALA A 68 -5.76 -3.62 -3.16
N PHE A 69 -4.61 -2.95 -3.03
CA PHE A 69 -3.40 -3.50 -2.44
C PHE A 69 -3.58 -3.87 -0.96
N GLU A 70 -4.03 -2.92 -0.16
CA GLU A 70 -4.31 -3.08 1.26
C GLU A 70 -5.38 -4.15 1.51
N HIS A 71 -6.49 -4.11 0.76
CA HIS A 71 -7.58 -5.10 0.84
C HIS A 71 -7.08 -6.50 0.48
N THR A 72 -6.24 -6.64 -0.53
CA THR A 72 -5.65 -7.95 -0.89
C THR A 72 -4.85 -8.55 0.26
N ILE A 73 -4.05 -7.74 0.97
CA ILE A 73 -3.27 -8.18 2.13
C ILE A 73 -4.18 -8.60 3.28
N ILE A 74 -5.16 -7.76 3.62
CA ILE A 74 -6.11 -8.04 4.72
C ILE A 74 -6.92 -9.30 4.42
N ASP A 75 -7.44 -9.42 3.20
CA ASP A 75 -8.24 -10.59 2.80
C ASP A 75 -7.43 -11.88 2.83
N ALA A 76 -6.17 -11.83 2.39
CA ALA A 76 -5.29 -12.99 2.46
C ALA A 76 -5.05 -13.45 3.91
N LEU A 77 -4.85 -12.52 4.85
CA LEU A 77 -4.71 -12.82 6.26
C LEU A 77 -6.00 -13.44 6.85
N THR A 78 -7.14 -12.82 6.58
CA THR A 78 -8.43 -13.28 7.14
C THR A 78 -8.85 -14.63 6.56
N ARG A 79 -8.65 -14.87 5.25
CA ARG A 79 -8.93 -16.18 4.62
C ARG A 79 -8.06 -17.27 5.23
N ARG A 80 -6.74 -17.06 5.34
CA ARG A 80 -5.85 -18.04 5.99
C ARG A 80 -6.30 -18.32 7.41
N LYS A 81 -6.58 -17.31 8.23
CA LYS A 81 -7.00 -17.49 9.63
C LYS A 81 -8.32 -18.20 9.75
N ARG A 82 -9.28 -17.94 8.88
CA ARG A 82 -10.54 -18.68 8.82
C ARG A 82 -10.30 -20.16 8.55
N MET A 83 -9.47 -20.50 7.57
CA MET A 83 -9.07 -21.87 7.27
C MET A 83 -8.28 -22.52 8.41
N GLN A 84 -7.59 -21.73 9.25
CA GLN A 84 -6.92 -22.20 10.47
C GLN A 84 -7.88 -22.43 11.66
N GLY A 85 -9.17 -22.18 11.47
CA GLY A 85 -10.19 -22.42 12.50
C GLY A 85 -10.43 -21.25 13.46
N PHE A 86 -9.98 -20.04 13.13
CA PHE A 86 -10.31 -18.84 13.90
C PHE A 86 -11.71 -18.32 13.55
N GLU A 87 -12.36 -17.65 14.52
CA GLU A 87 -13.49 -16.81 14.27
C GLU A 87 -12.99 -15.47 13.73
N THR A 88 -13.13 -15.27 12.42
CA THR A 88 -12.54 -14.12 11.76
C THR A 88 -13.55 -13.00 11.56
N LEU A 89 -13.20 -11.79 11.96
CA LEU A 89 -13.93 -10.58 11.65
C LEU A 89 -13.03 -9.63 10.84
N TRP A 90 -13.33 -9.45 9.58
CA TRP A 90 -12.88 -8.27 8.84
C TRP A 90 -14.01 -7.24 8.85
N GLN A 91 -13.87 -6.24 9.74
CA GLN A 91 -14.89 -5.22 9.98
C GLN A 91 -14.88 -4.19 8.85
N PRO A 92 -15.93 -4.11 8.01
CA PRO A 92 -16.04 -3.10 6.95
C PRO A 92 -16.61 -1.78 7.45
N GLY A 93 -16.41 -0.73 6.66
CA GLY A 93 -17.05 0.55 6.83
C GLY A 93 -16.38 1.66 6.05
N MET A 94 -16.87 2.89 6.23
CA MET A 94 -16.46 4.07 5.48
C MET A 94 -16.26 5.27 6.39
N ASP A 95 -15.35 6.16 5.99
CA ASP A 95 -15.10 7.41 6.67
C ASP A 95 -15.86 8.57 5.98
N HIS A 96 -16.43 9.45 6.78
CA HIS A 96 -17.12 10.66 6.30
C HIS A 96 -16.16 11.69 5.69
N ALA A 97 -14.89 11.66 6.06
CA ALA A 97 -13.81 12.45 5.48
C ALA A 97 -14.11 13.96 5.37
N GLY A 98 -14.40 14.59 6.49
CA GLY A 98 -14.92 15.96 6.64
C GLY A 98 -14.56 16.94 5.51
N ILE A 99 -13.34 17.49 5.52
CA ILE A 99 -12.89 18.49 4.52
C ILE A 99 -12.94 17.92 3.09
N ALA A 100 -12.52 16.67 2.90
CA ALA A 100 -12.38 16.10 1.57
C ALA A 100 -13.76 15.91 0.91
N THR A 101 -14.71 15.33 1.62
CA THR A 101 -16.06 15.09 1.11
C THR A 101 -16.83 16.41 0.93
N GLN A 102 -16.70 17.34 1.87
CA GLN A 102 -17.30 18.67 1.70
C GLN A 102 -16.80 19.36 0.44
N ASN A 103 -15.48 19.36 0.19
CA ASN A 103 -14.88 19.94 -1.01
C ASN A 103 -15.35 19.26 -2.31
N VAL A 104 -15.62 17.96 -2.30
CA VAL A 104 -16.16 17.25 -3.46
C VAL A 104 -17.57 17.74 -3.75
N VAL A 105 -18.44 17.77 -2.74
CA VAL A 105 -19.84 18.20 -2.90
C VAL A 105 -19.94 19.67 -3.26
N GLU A 106 -19.09 20.55 -2.70
CA GLU A 106 -19.01 21.95 -3.09
C GLU A 106 -18.63 22.13 -4.58
N ARG A 107 -17.73 21.30 -5.10
CA ARG A 107 -17.39 21.30 -6.53
C ARG A 107 -18.53 20.83 -7.42
N GLU A 108 -19.31 19.83 -6.96
CA GLU A 108 -20.50 19.41 -7.70
C GLU A 108 -21.56 20.52 -7.70
N LEU A 109 -21.80 21.17 -6.56
CA LEU A 109 -22.71 22.34 -6.49
C LEU A 109 -22.26 23.50 -7.38
N ALA A 110 -20.94 23.74 -7.45
CA ALA A 110 -20.42 24.79 -8.32
C ALA A 110 -20.70 24.53 -9.81
N LYS A 111 -20.75 23.27 -10.25
CA LYS A 111 -21.20 22.91 -11.62
C LYS A 111 -22.68 23.25 -11.85
N GLU A 112 -23.49 23.25 -10.80
CA GLU A 112 -24.89 23.67 -10.81
C GLU A 112 -25.05 25.19 -10.66
N GLY A 113 -23.96 25.93 -10.52
CA GLY A 113 -23.97 27.38 -10.30
C GLY A 113 -24.40 27.79 -8.88
N LYS A 114 -24.24 26.90 -7.90
CA LYS A 114 -24.62 27.09 -6.49
C LYS A 114 -23.41 26.94 -5.57
N SER A 115 -23.53 27.57 -4.39
CA SER A 115 -22.63 27.41 -3.27
C SER A 115 -23.36 26.75 -2.08
N ARG A 116 -22.62 26.28 -1.10
CA ARG A 116 -23.23 25.78 0.15
C ARG A 116 -24.05 26.83 0.87
N HIS A 117 -23.65 28.12 0.76
CA HIS A 117 -24.37 29.24 1.39
C HIS A 117 -25.73 29.49 0.78
N ASP A 118 -25.93 29.16 -0.51
CA ASP A 118 -27.26 29.28 -1.16
C ASP A 118 -28.25 28.22 -0.65
N LEU A 119 -27.72 27.06 -0.17
CA LEU A 119 -28.53 25.97 0.37
C LEU A 119 -28.83 26.16 1.86
N GLY A 120 -27.89 26.71 2.63
CA GLY A 120 -27.89 26.66 4.08
C GLY A 120 -27.37 25.31 4.63
N ARG A 121 -27.02 25.28 5.93
CA ARG A 121 -26.30 24.17 6.54
C ARG A 121 -27.06 22.84 6.44
N GLU A 122 -28.32 22.80 6.80
CA GLU A 122 -29.12 21.57 6.87
C GLU A 122 -29.26 20.93 5.47
N ALA A 123 -29.68 21.72 4.48
CA ALA A 123 -29.85 21.22 3.11
C ALA A 123 -28.52 20.83 2.47
N PHE A 124 -27.42 21.52 2.81
CA PHE A 124 -26.10 21.13 2.36
C PHE A 124 -25.67 19.79 2.97
N VAL A 125 -25.84 19.57 4.26
CA VAL A 125 -25.50 18.28 4.93
C VAL A 125 -26.34 17.16 4.34
N GLU A 126 -27.63 17.38 4.04
CA GLU A 126 -28.45 16.38 3.36
C GLU A 126 -27.93 16.05 1.97
N ARG A 127 -27.48 17.05 1.21
CA ARG A 127 -26.84 16.83 -0.10
C ARG A 127 -25.55 15.99 0.01
N VAL A 128 -24.80 16.15 1.10
CA VAL A 128 -23.62 15.33 1.37
C VAL A 128 -24.01 13.89 1.70
N TYR A 129 -25.08 13.66 2.46
CA TYR A 129 -25.59 12.28 2.68
C TYR A 129 -26.06 11.60 1.38
N GLN A 130 -26.66 12.34 0.45
CA GLN A 130 -27.00 11.81 -0.88
C GLN A 130 -25.72 11.39 -1.63
N TRP A 131 -24.72 12.25 -1.64
CA TRP A 131 -23.40 11.90 -2.22
C TRP A 131 -22.77 10.66 -1.56
N LYS A 132 -22.85 10.56 -0.22
CA LYS A 132 -22.37 9.38 0.53
C LYS A 132 -23.04 8.10 0.06
N ALA A 133 -24.36 8.14 -0.15
CA ALA A 133 -25.08 6.96 -0.62
C ALA A 133 -24.61 6.50 -2.01
N GLU A 134 -24.40 7.44 -2.94
CA GLU A 134 -23.91 7.17 -4.29
C GLU A 134 -22.47 6.65 -4.28
N SER A 135 -21.58 7.35 -3.61
CA SER A 135 -20.15 7.02 -3.50
C SER A 135 -19.91 5.70 -2.76
N GLY A 136 -20.65 5.48 -1.66
CA GLY A 136 -20.59 4.27 -0.87
C GLY A 136 -20.99 3.02 -1.68
N GLY A 137 -22.05 3.13 -2.50
CA GLY A 137 -22.44 2.04 -3.39
C GLY A 137 -21.38 1.66 -4.42
N GLN A 138 -20.62 2.63 -4.93
CA GLN A 138 -19.48 2.35 -5.83
C GLN A 138 -18.35 1.65 -5.11
N ILE A 139 -17.99 2.12 -3.91
CA ILE A 139 -16.93 1.53 -3.09
C ILE A 139 -17.26 0.06 -2.76
N SER A 140 -18.45 -0.20 -2.21
CA SER A 140 -18.89 -1.57 -1.89
C SER A 140 -18.94 -2.47 -3.13
N GLY A 141 -19.36 -1.93 -4.28
CA GLY A 141 -19.33 -2.64 -5.57
C GLY A 141 -17.92 -3.03 -6.01
N GLN A 142 -16.93 -2.14 -5.83
CA GLN A 142 -15.52 -2.42 -6.14
C GLN A 142 -14.93 -3.48 -5.20
N MET A 143 -15.26 -3.42 -3.89
CA MET A 143 -14.84 -4.43 -2.91
C MET A 143 -15.38 -5.82 -3.26
N ARG A 144 -16.66 -5.91 -3.64
CA ARG A 144 -17.27 -7.16 -4.09
C ARG A 144 -16.58 -7.73 -5.34
N ARG A 145 -16.25 -6.86 -6.30
CA ARG A 145 -15.52 -7.25 -7.51
C ARG A 145 -14.09 -7.72 -7.19
N LEU A 146 -13.42 -7.11 -6.22
CA LEU A 146 -12.09 -7.53 -5.77
C LEU A 146 -12.12 -8.87 -5.01
N GLY A 147 -13.28 -9.23 -4.48
CA GLY A 147 -13.48 -10.49 -3.74
C GLY A 147 -13.22 -10.36 -2.24
N ASP A 148 -13.38 -9.17 -1.68
CA ASP A 148 -13.14 -8.89 -0.27
C ASP A 148 -14.08 -9.68 0.64
N GLY A 149 -13.51 -10.48 1.53
CA GLY A 149 -14.26 -11.33 2.48
C GLY A 149 -14.65 -10.60 3.76
N VAL A 150 -15.33 -9.46 3.63
CA VAL A 150 -15.78 -8.62 4.74
C VAL A 150 -17.12 -9.06 5.30
N ALA A 151 -17.37 -8.80 6.58
CA ALA A 151 -18.65 -9.03 7.25
C ALA A 151 -19.66 -7.93 6.88
N TRP A 152 -20.34 -8.08 5.75
CA TRP A 152 -21.24 -7.05 5.21
C TRP A 152 -22.37 -6.63 6.14
N SER A 153 -22.88 -7.54 6.96
CA SER A 153 -23.93 -7.23 7.95
C SER A 153 -23.48 -6.22 9.01
N ARG A 154 -22.16 -6.02 9.13
CA ARG A 154 -21.52 -5.15 10.13
C ARG A 154 -20.94 -3.87 9.54
N GLU A 155 -21.31 -3.51 8.32
CA GLU A 155 -20.81 -2.27 7.70
C GLU A 155 -21.15 -1.05 8.56
N ARG A 156 -20.14 -0.22 8.85
CA ARG A 156 -20.26 0.98 9.68
C ARG A 156 -19.88 2.24 8.89
N PHE A 157 -20.36 3.35 9.39
CA PHE A 157 -20.03 4.67 8.88
C PHE A 157 -19.64 5.58 10.04
N THR A 158 -18.54 6.33 9.92
CA THR A 158 -18.03 7.16 11.02
C THR A 158 -19.03 8.21 11.57
N MET A 159 -20.10 8.50 10.82
CA MET A 159 -21.22 9.36 11.27
C MET A 159 -22.55 8.60 11.45
N ASP A 160 -22.55 7.28 11.59
CA ASP A 160 -23.75 6.57 12.02
C ASP A 160 -24.09 6.90 13.49
N GLU A 161 -25.27 6.53 13.93
CA GLU A 161 -25.77 6.85 15.26
C GLU A 161 -24.85 6.36 16.37
N GLY A 162 -24.44 5.08 16.34
CA GLY A 162 -23.59 4.50 17.38
C GLY A 162 -22.18 5.10 17.41
N LEU A 163 -21.59 5.36 16.23
CA LEU A 163 -20.29 6.04 16.18
C LEU A 163 -20.37 7.50 16.60
N SER A 164 -21.49 8.17 16.31
CA SER A 164 -21.73 9.54 16.80
C SER A 164 -21.86 9.60 18.32
N GLN A 165 -22.53 8.63 18.94
CA GLN A 165 -22.56 8.49 20.39
C GLN A 165 -21.17 8.24 20.97
N ALA A 166 -20.37 7.38 20.33
CA ALA A 166 -18.99 7.12 20.74
C ALA A 166 -18.13 8.40 20.69
N VAL A 167 -18.25 9.19 19.63
CA VAL A 167 -17.55 10.48 19.49
C VAL A 167 -17.95 11.46 20.59
N GLN A 168 -19.23 11.60 20.86
CA GLN A 168 -19.72 12.48 21.89
C GLN A 168 -19.28 12.02 23.29
N THR A 169 -19.28 10.71 23.55
CA THR A 169 -18.83 10.12 24.81
C THR A 169 -17.35 10.41 25.05
N ILE A 170 -16.47 10.14 24.06
CA ILE A 170 -15.03 10.35 24.25
C ILE A 170 -14.72 11.85 24.39
N PHE A 171 -15.40 12.71 23.63
CA PHE A 171 -15.23 14.15 23.76
C PHE A 171 -15.57 14.61 25.17
N LYS A 172 -16.74 14.19 25.70
CA LYS A 172 -17.18 14.53 27.06
C LYS A 172 -16.20 14.06 28.13
N ARG A 173 -15.73 12.81 28.05
CA ARG A 173 -14.73 12.27 29.00
C ARG A 173 -13.43 13.07 28.97
N LEU A 174 -12.88 13.32 27.76
CA LEU A 174 -11.66 14.13 27.62
C LEU A 174 -11.83 15.56 28.11
N TYR A 175 -13.02 16.13 27.93
CA TYR A 175 -13.36 17.47 28.42
C TYR A 175 -13.43 17.50 29.96
N ASP A 176 -14.10 16.54 30.57
CA ASP A 176 -14.21 16.43 32.04
C ASP A 176 -12.86 16.15 32.69
N ASP A 177 -11.97 15.42 32.04
CA ASP A 177 -10.59 15.15 32.46
C ASP A 177 -9.63 16.34 32.15
N GLU A 178 -10.15 17.47 31.69
CA GLU A 178 -9.36 18.67 31.32
C GLU A 178 -8.31 18.41 30.22
N LEU A 179 -8.47 17.36 29.44
CA LEU A 179 -7.63 17.04 28.27
C LEU A 179 -8.12 17.74 26.99
N ILE A 180 -9.38 18.19 26.95
CA ILE A 180 -9.88 19.08 25.93
C ILE A 180 -10.05 20.48 26.51
N TYR A 181 -9.55 21.49 25.79
CA TYR A 181 -9.65 22.88 26.18
C TYR A 181 -9.81 23.78 24.96
N ARG A 182 -10.24 25.03 25.21
CA ARG A 182 -10.43 26.05 24.17
C ARG A 182 -9.43 27.19 24.39
N ALA A 183 -8.65 27.51 23.37
CA ALA A 183 -7.65 28.57 23.45
C ALA A 183 -7.40 29.22 22.09
N GLU A 184 -7.00 30.50 22.16
CA GLU A 184 -6.49 31.21 21.00
C GLU A 184 -5.01 30.88 20.81
N ARG A 185 -4.70 30.30 19.66
CA ARG A 185 -3.33 29.97 19.23
C ARG A 185 -3.18 30.22 17.74
N ILE A 186 -1.94 30.30 17.30
CA ILE A 186 -1.66 30.31 15.86
C ILE A 186 -1.95 28.92 15.26
N ILE A 187 -2.63 28.92 14.12
CA ILE A 187 -3.05 27.71 13.41
C ILE A 187 -2.72 27.83 11.93
N ASN A 188 -2.63 26.71 11.25
CA ASN A 188 -2.63 26.66 9.79
C ASN A 188 -4.06 26.84 9.30
N TRP A 189 -4.31 27.90 8.55
CA TRP A 189 -5.62 28.23 7.99
C TRP A 189 -5.61 28.10 6.47
N CYS A 190 -6.62 27.44 5.91
CA CYS A 190 -6.85 27.43 4.47
C CYS A 190 -7.87 28.51 4.08
N PRO A 191 -7.45 29.60 3.37
CA PRO A 191 -8.36 30.69 3.05
C PRO A 191 -9.40 30.33 1.96
N ARG A 192 -9.21 29.19 1.25
CA ARG A 192 -10.21 28.67 0.31
C ARG A 192 -11.20 27.74 0.98
N CYS A 193 -10.74 26.81 1.81
CA CYS A 193 -11.63 25.89 2.54
C CYS A 193 -12.29 26.56 3.73
N LEU A 194 -11.81 27.72 4.15
CA LEU A 194 -12.27 28.51 5.31
C LEU A 194 -12.28 27.69 6.60
N THR A 195 -11.20 26.96 6.86
CA THR A 195 -11.07 26.13 8.05
C THR A 195 -9.62 25.97 8.47
N ALA A 196 -9.45 25.71 9.77
CA ALA A 196 -8.20 25.22 10.31
C ALA A 196 -7.86 23.85 9.71
N ILE A 197 -6.57 23.61 9.48
CA ILE A 197 -6.01 22.31 9.11
C ILE A 197 -4.87 21.97 10.06
N SER A 198 -4.66 20.67 10.33
CA SER A 198 -3.58 20.23 11.20
C SER A 198 -2.21 20.30 10.49
N ASP A 199 -1.13 20.37 11.27
CA ASP A 199 0.24 20.47 10.72
C ASP A 199 0.57 19.34 9.76
N ILE A 200 0.10 18.12 10.05
CA ILE A 200 0.29 16.94 9.21
C ILE A 200 -0.54 16.97 7.90
N GLU A 201 -1.53 17.85 7.78
CA GLU A 201 -2.32 18.07 6.56
C GLU A 201 -1.75 19.19 5.68
N VAL A 202 -0.63 19.80 6.09
CA VAL A 202 0.10 20.77 5.30
C VAL A 202 1.13 20.06 4.41
N GLU A 203 1.02 20.23 3.11
CA GLU A 203 2.01 19.74 2.16
C GLU A 203 2.98 20.87 1.80
N TYR A 204 4.25 20.63 2.07
CA TYR A 204 5.30 21.58 1.72
C TYR A 204 5.81 21.29 0.32
N GLN A 205 5.88 22.35 -0.49
CA GLN A 205 6.46 22.31 -1.85
C GLN A 205 7.36 23.52 -2.06
N ASP A 206 8.35 23.35 -2.93
CA ASP A 206 9.24 24.41 -3.31
C ASP A 206 8.56 25.32 -4.34
N ASP A 207 8.23 26.55 -3.94
CA ASP A 207 7.61 27.54 -4.79
C ASP A 207 8.62 28.62 -5.20
N ASP A 208 8.46 29.13 -6.42
CA ASP A 208 9.18 30.31 -6.90
C ASP A 208 8.61 31.57 -6.24
N GLY A 209 9.30 32.07 -5.24
CA GLY A 209 8.95 33.29 -4.53
C GLY A 209 9.94 34.43 -4.74
N GLU A 210 9.90 35.39 -3.84
CA GLU A 210 10.87 36.48 -3.73
C GLU A 210 11.31 36.67 -2.29
N LEU A 211 12.57 37.07 -2.10
CA LEU A 211 13.08 37.50 -0.80
C LEU A 211 13.37 38.99 -0.89
N VAL A 212 12.67 39.80 -0.09
CA VAL A 212 12.80 41.24 -0.07
C VAL A 212 13.47 41.70 1.21
N SER A 213 14.59 42.39 1.08
CA SER A 213 15.31 43.03 2.19
C SER A 213 14.90 44.50 2.26
N MET A 214 14.40 44.94 3.40
CA MET A 214 13.85 46.28 3.59
C MET A 214 14.33 46.97 4.87
N LYS A 215 14.40 48.27 4.87
CA LYS A 215 14.82 49.11 6.00
C LYS A 215 13.64 49.47 6.90
N TYR A 216 13.79 49.24 8.20
CA TYR A 216 12.97 49.77 9.24
C TYR A 216 13.75 50.86 10.00
N GLY A 217 13.06 51.83 10.58
CA GLY A 217 13.70 52.97 11.22
C GLY A 217 14.22 54.03 10.24
N ASP A 218 14.81 55.06 10.78
CA ASP A 218 15.39 56.19 10.02
C ASP A 218 16.74 56.58 10.62
N GLY A 219 17.66 57.11 9.81
CA GLY A 219 18.97 57.58 10.26
C GLY A 219 19.82 56.46 10.86
N ASP A 220 20.42 56.78 12.04
CA ASP A 220 21.29 55.84 12.77
C ASP A 220 20.55 54.68 13.44
N ASP A 221 19.22 54.77 13.59
CA ASP A 221 18.36 53.74 14.14
C ASP A 221 17.72 52.87 13.03
N THR A 222 18.45 52.67 11.91
CA THR A 222 17.99 51.83 10.81
C THR A 222 18.42 50.38 10.99
N ILE A 223 17.47 49.46 10.82
CA ILE A 223 17.68 48.02 10.81
C ILE A 223 17.13 47.42 9.52
N VAL A 224 17.84 46.44 8.94
CA VAL A 224 17.39 45.76 7.70
C VAL A 224 16.86 44.39 8.04
N VAL A 225 15.61 44.12 7.64
CA VAL A 225 14.95 42.81 7.73
C VAL A 225 14.72 42.23 6.34
N ALA A 226 14.67 40.91 6.26
CA ALA A 226 14.38 40.21 5.00
C ALA A 226 13.16 39.27 5.18
N THR A 227 12.29 39.27 4.18
CA THR A 227 11.08 38.41 4.24
C THR A 227 10.64 37.95 2.86
N THR A 228 10.02 36.79 2.80
CA THR A 228 9.29 36.29 1.63
C THR A 228 7.81 36.71 1.65
N ARG A 229 7.34 37.30 2.77
CA ARG A 229 5.95 37.66 3.05
C ARG A 229 5.85 39.13 3.45
N ALA A 230 6.14 40.02 2.50
CA ALA A 230 6.18 41.49 2.77
C ALA A 230 4.85 42.04 3.28
N GLU A 231 3.71 41.43 2.92
CA GLU A 231 2.38 41.84 3.38
C GLU A 231 2.20 41.74 4.91
N THR A 232 2.88 40.79 5.55
CA THR A 232 2.75 40.60 7.01
C THR A 232 3.41 41.70 7.83
N MET A 233 4.28 42.53 7.21
CA MET A 233 4.90 43.66 7.91
C MET A 233 3.89 44.60 8.55
N LEU A 234 2.69 44.71 7.99
CA LEU A 234 1.64 45.55 8.56
C LEU A 234 1.22 45.12 10.00
N GLY A 235 1.52 43.88 10.36
CA GLY A 235 1.25 43.30 11.69
C GLY A 235 2.48 43.17 12.56
N ASP A 236 3.66 43.65 12.13
CA ASP A 236 4.88 43.56 12.94
C ASP A 236 4.76 44.30 14.26
N THR A 237 5.25 43.67 15.33
CA THR A 237 5.22 44.23 16.67
C THR A 237 6.60 44.33 17.31
N ALA A 238 7.62 43.74 16.71
CA ALA A 238 9.02 43.91 17.06
C ALA A 238 9.94 43.57 15.88
N VAL A 239 11.22 43.89 16.05
CA VAL A 239 12.33 43.26 15.32
C VAL A 239 13.16 42.52 16.33
N ALA A 240 13.42 41.21 16.10
CA ALA A 240 14.26 40.40 16.97
C ALA A 240 15.67 40.28 16.39
N VAL A 241 16.67 40.35 17.29
CA VAL A 241 18.10 40.17 16.96
C VAL A 241 18.73 39.24 17.97
N HIS A 242 19.81 38.57 17.59
CA HIS A 242 20.53 37.75 18.57
C HIS A 242 21.23 38.62 19.59
N PRO A 243 21.20 38.32 20.91
CA PRO A 243 21.79 39.19 21.97
C PRO A 243 23.28 39.41 21.80
N GLU A 244 24.00 38.48 21.16
CA GLU A 244 25.45 38.59 20.97
C GLU A 244 25.80 39.21 19.58
N ASP A 245 24.82 39.60 18.77
CA ASP A 245 25.11 40.20 17.47
C ASP A 245 25.54 41.67 17.62
N GLU A 246 26.85 41.92 17.53
CA GLU A 246 27.46 43.24 17.70
C GLU A 246 26.88 44.27 16.72
N ARG A 247 26.37 43.88 15.59
CA ARG A 247 25.78 44.77 14.56
C ARG A 247 24.58 45.53 15.08
N TYR A 248 23.79 44.88 15.99
CA TYR A 248 22.49 45.35 16.41
C TYR A 248 22.38 45.64 17.93
N GLN A 249 23.43 45.37 18.72
CA GLN A 249 23.39 45.58 20.18
C GLN A 249 23.00 47.01 20.55
N HIS A 250 23.41 48.00 19.76
CA HIS A 250 23.13 49.42 20.02
C HIS A 250 21.64 49.79 19.79
N LEU A 251 20.87 48.90 19.11
CA LEU A 251 19.46 49.08 18.82
C LEU A 251 18.55 48.33 19.82
N ILE A 252 19.07 47.38 20.57
CA ILE A 252 18.27 46.58 21.53
C ILE A 252 17.59 47.51 22.55
N GLY A 253 16.27 47.39 22.69
CA GLY A 253 15.43 48.24 23.57
C GLY A 253 15.00 49.56 22.95
N LYS A 254 15.50 49.93 21.76
CA LYS A 254 15.03 51.13 21.04
C LYS A 254 13.80 50.83 20.24
N LEU A 255 13.09 51.89 19.87
CA LEU A 255 11.95 51.85 18.96
C LEU A 255 12.42 52.25 17.56
N VAL A 256 12.09 51.40 16.56
CA VAL A 256 12.32 51.69 15.14
C VAL A 256 10.96 51.91 14.45
N LYS A 257 10.92 52.90 13.55
CA LYS A 257 9.71 53.20 12.79
C LYS A 257 9.40 52.10 11.81
N LEU A 258 8.18 51.58 11.85
CA LEU A 258 7.67 50.61 10.88
C LEU A 258 7.24 51.36 9.60
N PRO A 259 7.83 51.09 8.44
CA PRO A 259 7.49 51.76 7.17
C PRO A 259 6.00 51.60 6.82
N LEU A 260 5.49 52.54 6.03
CA LEU A 260 4.09 52.54 5.54
C LEU A 260 3.03 52.56 6.65
N THR A 261 3.42 52.80 7.93
CA THR A 261 2.53 52.92 9.09
C THR A 261 2.94 54.07 9.97
N ASP A 262 2.04 54.44 10.95
CA ASP A 262 2.35 55.42 11.99
C ASP A 262 2.98 54.78 13.24
N ARG A 263 3.28 53.47 13.22
CA ARG A 263 3.78 52.73 14.37
C ARG A 263 5.29 52.72 14.48
N SER A 264 5.80 52.67 15.70
CA SER A 264 7.18 52.34 16.02
C SER A 264 7.15 51.06 16.87
N ILE A 265 8.06 50.17 16.61
CA ILE A 265 8.16 48.85 17.22
C ILE A 265 9.52 48.65 17.90
N PRO A 266 9.59 47.94 19.03
CA PRO A 266 10.86 47.70 19.74
C PRO A 266 11.76 46.75 18.99
N VAL A 267 13.08 46.89 19.20
CA VAL A 267 14.08 45.89 18.86
C VAL A 267 14.31 45.04 20.11
N VAL A 268 14.08 43.75 20.03
CA VAL A 268 14.21 42.80 21.17
C VAL A 268 15.36 41.83 20.92
N ALA A 269 15.98 41.37 22.03
CA ALA A 269 17.04 40.37 21.95
C ALA A 269 16.44 38.99 22.19
N ASP A 270 16.60 38.06 21.23
CA ASP A 270 16.09 36.69 21.34
C ASP A 270 17.11 35.69 20.79
N GLU A 271 17.43 34.66 21.58
CA GLU A 271 18.40 33.61 21.22
C GLU A 271 17.95 32.73 20.07
N HIS A 272 16.67 32.75 19.71
CA HIS A 272 16.13 32.01 18.57
C HIS A 272 16.61 32.56 17.23
N VAL A 273 17.06 33.82 17.18
CA VAL A 273 17.53 34.48 15.96
C VAL A 273 18.91 33.95 15.57
N ASP A 274 19.04 33.42 14.36
CA ASP A 274 20.32 33.06 13.79
C ASP A 274 21.00 34.31 13.18
N PRO A 275 22.12 34.80 13.75
CA PRO A 275 22.81 36.01 13.27
C PRO A 275 23.45 35.82 11.87
N GLU A 276 23.65 34.58 11.42
CA GLU A 276 24.22 34.27 10.11
C GLU A 276 23.15 34.11 9.03
N PHE A 277 21.88 33.96 9.40
CA PHE A 277 20.79 33.81 8.46
C PHE A 277 20.25 35.17 7.98
N GLY A 278 20.21 35.36 6.67
CA GLY A 278 19.66 36.58 6.04
C GLY A 278 20.42 37.85 6.45
N THR A 279 19.73 38.75 7.16
CA THR A 279 20.31 40.00 7.69
C THR A 279 20.73 39.86 9.16
N GLY A 280 20.43 38.75 9.83
CA GLY A 280 20.57 38.56 11.29
C GLY A 280 19.52 39.31 12.11
N ALA A 281 18.55 39.97 11.44
CA ALA A 281 17.42 40.61 12.09
C ALA A 281 16.12 40.08 11.52
N VAL A 282 15.21 39.66 12.40
CA VAL A 282 13.96 39.03 12.06
C VAL A 282 12.80 39.98 12.41
N LYS A 283 11.95 40.29 11.45
CA LYS A 283 10.69 40.97 11.74
C LYS A 283 9.76 40.02 12.49
N VAL A 284 9.09 40.48 13.52
CA VAL A 284 8.24 39.65 14.38
C VAL A 284 6.79 40.01 14.19
N THR A 285 6.03 39.07 13.61
CA THR A 285 4.58 39.16 13.36
C THR A 285 3.85 38.03 14.10
N PRO A 286 3.61 38.16 15.41
CA PRO A 286 3.12 37.05 16.24
C PRO A 286 1.77 36.46 15.80
N ALA A 287 0.94 37.22 15.09
CA ALA A 287 -0.36 36.75 14.60
C ALA A 287 -0.30 35.95 13.27
N HIS A 288 0.85 35.90 12.56
CA HIS A 288 0.97 35.37 11.22
C HIS A 288 2.19 34.49 10.97
N ASP A 289 2.94 34.15 11.99
CA ASP A 289 4.04 33.19 11.93
C ASP A 289 4.19 32.44 13.27
N PRO A 290 4.30 31.10 13.25
CA PRO A 290 4.43 30.30 14.48
C PRO A 290 5.67 30.64 15.33
N ASN A 291 6.83 30.86 14.68
CA ASN A 291 8.06 31.19 15.40
C ASN A 291 7.98 32.60 16.00
N ASP A 292 7.40 33.54 15.23
CA ASP A 292 7.17 34.91 15.72
C ASP A 292 6.15 34.93 16.87
N PHE A 293 5.19 34.02 16.90
CA PHE A 293 4.25 33.87 18.01
C PHE A 293 4.96 33.47 19.30
N GLU A 294 5.91 32.53 19.23
CA GLU A 294 6.70 32.12 20.40
C GLU A 294 7.62 33.26 20.88
N ILE A 295 8.27 33.97 19.95
CA ILE A 295 9.03 35.18 20.30
C ILE A 295 8.11 36.22 20.96
N GLY A 296 6.93 36.40 20.40
CA GLY A 296 5.92 37.32 20.95
C GLY A 296 5.51 36.96 22.36
N GLN A 297 5.33 35.68 22.67
CA GLN A 297 5.01 35.23 24.03
C GLN A 297 6.19 35.47 25.01
N ARG A 298 7.43 35.19 24.61
CA ARG A 298 8.62 35.41 25.45
C ARG A 298 8.83 36.89 25.81
N HIS A 299 8.47 37.77 24.88
CA HIS A 299 8.69 39.22 25.04
C HIS A 299 7.42 40.03 25.32
N ASP A 300 6.30 39.37 25.64
CA ASP A 300 4.98 40.00 25.90
C ASP A 300 4.55 40.99 24.79
N LEU A 301 4.80 40.60 23.51
CA LEU A 301 4.46 41.43 22.37
C LEU A 301 2.98 41.27 21.97
N PRO A 302 2.31 42.34 21.54
CA PRO A 302 0.95 42.23 21.04
C PRO A 302 0.93 41.43 19.70
N ALA A 303 -0.09 40.59 19.53
CA ALA A 303 -0.32 39.88 18.30
C ALA A 303 -1.41 40.58 17.48
N LEU A 304 -1.05 41.22 16.38
CA LEU A 304 -1.94 42.01 15.54
C LEU A 304 -2.35 41.19 14.31
N THR A 305 -3.61 40.76 14.29
CA THR A 305 -4.23 40.14 13.12
C THR A 305 -4.50 41.16 12.04
N ILE A 306 -3.98 40.97 10.84
CA ILE A 306 -4.06 41.91 9.71
C ILE A 306 -4.81 41.37 8.50
N MET A 307 -5.35 40.15 8.59
CA MET A 307 -6.07 39.46 7.51
C MET A 307 -7.32 38.78 8.08
N ASP A 308 -8.39 38.75 7.28
CA ASP A 308 -9.60 37.99 7.59
C ASP A 308 -9.47 36.51 7.22
N GLU A 309 -10.58 35.75 7.28
CA GLU A 309 -10.61 34.31 6.95
C GLU A 309 -10.35 34.02 5.47
N HIS A 310 -10.56 34.99 4.60
CA HIS A 310 -10.27 34.90 3.17
C HIS A 310 -8.85 35.34 2.81
N ALA A 311 -8.03 35.68 3.81
CA ALA A 311 -6.69 36.25 3.66
C ALA A 311 -6.70 37.62 2.93
N VAL A 312 -7.76 38.39 3.14
CA VAL A 312 -7.90 39.78 2.68
C VAL A 312 -7.38 40.71 3.78
N ILE A 313 -6.60 41.71 3.42
CA ILE A 313 -6.00 42.67 4.36
C ILE A 313 -7.11 43.48 5.08
N THR A 314 -7.12 43.43 6.41
CA THR A 314 -8.00 44.17 7.30
C THR A 314 -7.32 45.38 7.96
N ALA A 315 -5.98 45.40 8.00
CA ALA A 315 -5.20 46.48 8.53
C ALA A 315 -5.58 47.82 7.86
N HIS A 316 -5.83 48.87 8.68
CA HIS A 316 -6.15 50.19 8.17
C HIS A 316 -4.99 50.75 7.33
N GLY A 317 -5.33 51.27 6.17
CA GLY A 317 -4.36 51.92 5.28
C GLY A 317 -4.66 51.67 3.82
N PRO A 318 -3.72 52.01 2.93
CA PRO A 318 -3.93 51.94 1.45
C PRO A 318 -4.07 50.53 0.91
N PHE A 319 -3.75 49.49 1.67
CA PHE A 319 -3.82 48.11 1.27
C PHE A 319 -5.05 47.35 1.79
N GLN A 320 -5.89 48.03 2.59
CA GLN A 320 -7.11 47.43 3.15
C GLN A 320 -8.06 46.96 2.04
N GLY A 321 -8.60 45.75 2.17
CA GLY A 321 -9.50 45.12 1.19
C GLY A 321 -8.81 44.40 0.03
N GLN A 322 -7.49 44.41 -0.07
CA GLN A 322 -6.75 43.68 -1.08
C GLN A 322 -6.50 42.23 -0.64
N ASP A 323 -6.48 41.30 -1.62
CA ASP A 323 -5.98 39.96 -1.41
C ASP A 323 -4.50 40.02 -0.97
N ARG A 324 -4.10 39.11 -0.10
CA ARG A 324 -2.74 39.06 0.48
C ARG A 324 -1.62 39.10 -0.57
N LEU A 325 -1.77 38.41 -1.73
CA LEU A 325 -0.75 38.38 -2.77
C LEU A 325 -0.70 39.68 -3.57
N GLU A 326 -1.87 40.30 -3.80
CA GLU A 326 -1.96 41.62 -4.40
C GLU A 326 -1.33 42.68 -3.46
N ALA A 327 -1.67 42.62 -2.17
CA ALA A 327 -1.11 43.48 -1.14
C ALA A 327 0.39 43.32 -1.01
N ARG A 328 0.95 42.11 -1.09
CA ARG A 328 2.38 41.83 -1.08
C ARG A 328 3.09 42.62 -2.19
N SER A 329 2.59 42.52 -3.40
CA SER A 329 3.13 43.23 -4.55
C SER A 329 3.02 44.77 -4.42
N ALA A 330 1.87 45.24 -3.92
CA ALA A 330 1.64 46.68 -3.73
C ALA A 330 2.51 47.25 -2.60
N ILE A 331 2.71 46.55 -1.51
CA ILE A 331 3.59 46.95 -0.40
C ILE A 331 5.05 47.02 -0.84
N VAL A 332 5.54 46.04 -1.59
CA VAL A 332 6.89 46.06 -2.11
C VAL A 332 7.09 47.25 -3.07
N ALA A 333 6.09 47.55 -3.90
CA ALA A 333 6.12 48.72 -4.78
C ALA A 333 6.17 50.06 -3.99
N ALA A 334 5.36 50.16 -2.92
CA ALA A 334 5.35 51.34 -2.04
C ALA A 334 6.69 51.52 -1.30
N LEU A 335 7.26 50.46 -0.74
CA LEU A 335 8.56 50.45 -0.09
C LEU A 335 9.69 50.85 -1.05
N ARG A 336 9.60 50.44 -2.30
CA ARG A 336 10.56 50.80 -3.34
C ARG A 336 10.45 52.31 -3.66
N ALA A 337 9.24 52.85 -3.74
CA ALA A 337 8.99 54.25 -3.94
C ALA A 337 9.53 55.15 -2.80
N GLU A 338 9.49 54.62 -1.55
CA GLU A 338 10.09 55.29 -0.39
C GLU A 338 11.62 55.07 -0.27
N GLY A 339 12.25 54.33 -1.16
CA GLY A 339 13.68 54.03 -1.08
C GLY A 339 14.05 53.08 0.08
N ARG A 340 13.11 52.30 0.57
CA ARG A 340 13.27 51.36 1.69
C ARG A 340 13.82 50.01 1.27
N ILE A 341 13.76 49.62 0.00
CA ILE A 341 14.25 48.34 -0.49
C ILE A 341 15.76 48.37 -0.57
N VAL A 342 16.42 47.38 0.04
CA VAL A 342 17.88 47.19 0.06
C VAL A 342 18.28 46.16 -0.99
N ALA A 343 17.57 45.05 -1.08
CA ALA A 343 17.80 43.97 -2.03
C ALA A 343 16.50 43.21 -2.34
N GLU A 344 16.45 42.68 -3.56
CA GLU A 344 15.38 41.78 -4.00
C GLU A 344 16.03 40.60 -4.72
N LYS A 345 15.68 39.38 -4.24
CA LYS A 345 16.14 38.15 -4.89
C LYS A 345 14.94 37.45 -5.53
N ARG A 346 14.97 37.33 -6.87
CA ARG A 346 13.95 36.66 -7.69
C ARG A 346 14.61 35.85 -8.79
N PRO A 347 14.23 34.57 -9.00
CA PRO A 347 13.38 33.79 -8.13
C PRO A 347 14.11 33.46 -6.80
N TYR A 348 13.36 33.33 -5.74
CA TYR A 348 13.82 32.77 -4.49
C TYR A 348 12.98 31.53 -4.16
N VAL A 349 13.54 30.36 -4.50
CA VAL A 349 12.89 29.08 -4.24
C VAL A 349 12.94 28.78 -2.75
N HIS A 350 11.79 28.56 -2.16
CA HIS A 350 11.67 28.21 -0.75
C HIS A 350 10.46 27.31 -0.50
N SER A 351 10.49 26.59 0.60
CA SER A 351 9.43 25.67 0.99
C SER A 351 8.20 26.42 1.49
N VAL A 352 7.05 26.20 0.86
CA VAL A 352 5.75 26.85 1.17
C VAL A 352 4.72 25.78 1.50
N GLY A 353 3.98 26.01 2.60
CA GLY A 353 2.90 25.11 3.02
C GLY A 353 1.63 25.29 2.18
N HIS A 354 1.10 24.19 1.71
CA HIS A 354 -0.14 24.10 0.94
C HIS A 354 -1.16 23.20 1.61
N CYS A 355 -2.43 23.52 1.47
CA CYS A 355 -3.52 22.67 1.92
C CYS A 355 -3.52 21.35 1.13
N SER A 356 -3.39 20.21 1.80
CA SER A 356 -3.36 18.88 1.16
C SER A 356 -4.61 18.60 0.30
N ARG A 357 -5.73 19.26 0.59
CA ARG A 357 -7.03 19.02 -0.06
C ARG A 357 -7.28 19.90 -1.28
N CYS A 358 -6.98 21.19 -1.20
CA CYS A 358 -7.28 22.15 -2.28
C CYS A 358 -6.03 22.75 -2.93
N LYS A 359 -4.83 22.48 -2.41
CA LYS A 359 -3.53 22.96 -2.89
C LYS A 359 -3.34 24.47 -2.80
N THR A 360 -4.23 25.18 -2.11
CA THR A 360 -4.06 26.61 -1.83
C THR A 360 -2.99 26.79 -0.76
N THR A 361 -2.12 27.79 -0.91
CA THR A 361 -1.14 28.20 0.08
C THR A 361 -1.85 28.54 1.39
N ILE A 362 -1.43 27.93 2.49
CA ILE A 362 -2.00 28.16 3.82
C ILE A 362 -1.63 29.55 4.35
N GLU A 363 -2.38 30.02 5.35
CA GLU A 363 -2.14 31.27 6.07
C GLU A 363 -2.07 30.98 7.57
N PRO A 364 -0.88 31.07 8.21
CA PRO A 364 -0.81 31.04 9.65
C PRO A 364 -1.57 32.23 10.25
N ARG A 365 -2.50 31.96 11.17
CA ARG A 365 -3.27 33.03 11.83
C ARG A 365 -3.68 32.65 13.26
N LEU A 366 -3.88 33.65 14.09
CA LEU A 366 -4.50 33.46 15.40
C LEU A 366 -5.97 33.11 15.26
N SER A 367 -6.41 32.10 16.00
CA SER A 367 -7.80 31.71 16.06
C SER A 367 -8.14 30.98 17.36
N MET A 368 -9.34 31.23 17.86
CA MET A 368 -9.90 30.50 18.98
C MET A 368 -10.36 29.13 18.54
N GLN A 369 -9.69 28.08 19.00
CA GLN A 369 -9.91 26.71 18.57
C GLN A 369 -10.04 25.77 19.78
N TRP A 370 -10.56 24.55 19.52
CA TRP A 370 -10.56 23.46 20.48
C TRP A 370 -9.32 22.57 20.28
N TRP A 371 -8.71 22.19 21.41
CA TRP A 371 -7.44 21.48 21.46
C TRP A 371 -7.51 20.25 22.35
N VAL A 372 -6.79 19.20 22.00
CA VAL A 372 -6.50 18.06 22.86
C VAL A 372 -5.07 18.18 23.40
N LYS A 373 -4.91 18.11 24.72
CA LYS A 373 -3.61 17.91 25.37
C LYS A 373 -3.13 16.49 25.09
N VAL A 374 -2.34 16.31 24.07
CA VAL A 374 -1.96 14.97 23.60
C VAL A 374 -0.84 14.33 24.43
N GLY A 375 -0.05 15.09 25.19
CA GLY A 375 1.13 14.59 25.89
C GLY A 375 0.90 13.31 26.69
N PRO A 376 -0.08 13.25 27.63
CA PRO A 376 -0.36 12.03 28.39
C PRO A 376 -0.80 10.85 27.52
N LEU A 377 -1.61 11.12 26.48
CA LEU A 377 -2.12 10.10 25.55
C LEU A 377 -1.00 9.56 24.65
N ALA A 378 -0.17 10.45 24.13
CA ALA A 378 0.98 10.10 23.30
C ALA A 378 2.02 9.28 24.08
N LYS A 379 2.28 9.66 25.34
CA LYS A 379 3.16 8.87 26.21
C LYS A 379 2.66 7.44 26.38
N ALA A 380 1.38 7.23 26.67
CA ALA A 380 0.79 5.91 26.80
C ALA A 380 0.92 5.11 25.50
N ALA A 381 0.69 5.75 24.35
CA ALA A 381 0.82 5.13 23.03
C ALA A 381 2.29 4.72 22.74
N GLY A 382 3.25 5.56 23.06
CA GLY A 382 4.67 5.26 22.94
C GLY A 382 5.11 4.12 23.85
N ASP A 383 4.68 4.16 25.12
CA ASP A 383 5.03 3.13 26.11
C ASP A 383 4.49 1.75 25.72
N ALA A 384 3.28 1.66 25.13
CA ALA A 384 2.70 0.39 24.67
C ALA A 384 3.52 -0.30 23.57
N VAL A 385 4.24 0.46 22.77
CA VAL A 385 5.18 -0.10 21.76
C VAL A 385 6.52 -0.44 22.43
N ARG A 386 7.05 0.44 23.31
CA ARG A 386 8.33 0.20 24.00
C ARG A 386 8.33 -1.02 24.89
N ASP A 387 7.20 -1.29 25.56
CA ASP A 387 7.05 -2.45 26.45
C ASP A 387 6.60 -3.74 25.72
N GLY A 388 6.39 -3.65 24.40
CA GLY A 388 6.09 -4.80 23.54
C GLY A 388 4.64 -5.26 23.56
N ARG A 389 3.71 -4.51 24.19
CA ARG A 389 2.27 -4.80 24.10
C ARG A 389 1.75 -4.64 22.68
N VAL A 390 2.34 -3.76 21.90
CA VAL A 390 2.08 -3.55 20.48
C VAL A 390 3.38 -3.63 19.70
N LYS A 391 3.36 -4.37 18.58
CA LYS A 391 4.52 -4.49 17.68
C LYS A 391 4.27 -3.70 16.41
N ILE A 392 5.28 -3.00 15.93
CA ILE A 392 5.28 -2.35 14.61
C ILE A 392 6.09 -3.20 13.64
N HIS A 393 5.48 -3.56 12.52
CA HIS A 393 6.13 -4.30 11.45
C HIS A 393 6.06 -3.50 10.13
N PRO A 394 7.19 -3.29 9.42
CA PRO A 394 8.54 -3.72 9.78
C PRO A 394 9.12 -2.88 10.93
N GLN A 395 10.03 -3.47 11.71
CA GLN A 395 10.56 -2.87 12.92
C GLN A 395 11.28 -1.53 12.69
N GLU A 396 11.83 -1.32 11.52
CA GLU A 396 12.50 -0.06 11.14
C GLU A 396 11.57 1.17 11.24
N MET A 397 10.26 0.96 11.18
CA MET A 397 9.26 2.02 11.32
C MET A 397 9.05 2.48 12.77
N GLU A 398 9.50 1.71 13.78
CA GLU A 398 9.40 2.09 15.20
C GLU A 398 10.11 3.43 15.47
N LYS A 399 11.29 3.65 14.88
CA LYS A 399 12.01 4.90 15.04
C LYS A 399 11.16 6.11 14.61
N ARG A 400 10.53 6.03 13.45
CA ARG A 400 9.66 7.11 12.95
C ARG A 400 8.47 7.33 13.86
N TYR A 401 7.89 6.24 14.37
CA TYR A 401 6.78 6.32 15.32
C TYR A 401 7.19 7.05 16.61
N PHE A 402 8.34 6.71 17.21
CA PHE A 402 8.84 7.35 18.43
C PHE A 402 9.23 8.81 18.20
N ASP A 403 9.93 9.11 17.09
CA ASP A 403 10.32 10.48 16.75
C ASP A 403 9.08 11.41 16.69
N TRP A 404 7.94 10.88 16.26
CA TRP A 404 6.70 11.64 16.21
C TRP A 404 5.97 11.70 17.54
N VAL A 405 5.76 10.54 18.19
CA VAL A 405 4.97 10.44 19.44
C VAL A 405 5.61 11.23 20.58
N ASP A 406 6.95 11.25 20.64
CA ASP A 406 7.71 11.93 21.70
C ASP A 406 7.77 13.47 21.51
N ASN A 407 7.53 13.97 20.29
CA ASN A 407 7.58 15.39 19.96
C ASN A 407 6.22 16.00 19.57
N LEU A 408 5.13 15.34 19.94
CA LEU A 408 3.80 15.75 19.53
C LEU A 408 3.34 17.01 20.28
N HIS A 409 2.87 18.01 19.53
CA HIS A 409 2.19 19.19 20.07
C HIS A 409 0.70 18.95 20.24
N ASP A 410 0.03 19.80 21.05
CA ASP A 410 -1.41 19.74 21.25
C ASP A 410 -2.16 19.79 19.90
N TRP A 411 -3.18 18.97 19.80
CA TRP A 411 -3.88 18.74 18.55
C TRP A 411 -5.11 19.65 18.44
N CYS A 412 -5.14 20.51 17.42
CA CYS A 412 -6.33 21.29 17.06
C CYS A 412 -7.40 20.38 16.45
N ILE A 413 -8.52 20.24 17.12
CA ILE A 413 -9.60 19.32 16.74
C ILE A 413 -10.82 20.01 16.13
N SER A 414 -10.94 21.32 16.16
CA SER A 414 -12.09 22.04 15.58
C SER A 414 -11.87 22.38 14.11
N ARG A 415 -12.93 22.23 13.32
CA ARG A 415 -12.98 22.57 11.89
C ARG A 415 -14.22 23.41 11.62
N GLN A 416 -14.06 24.46 10.83
CA GLN A 416 -15.11 25.40 10.45
C GLN A 416 -15.86 24.89 9.21
N LEU A 417 -16.28 23.64 9.28
CA LEU A 417 -17.01 22.91 8.24
C LEU A 417 -18.47 22.74 8.65
N TRP A 418 -19.31 22.36 7.71
CA TRP A 418 -20.69 21.95 8.00
C TRP A 418 -20.85 20.44 8.06
N TRP A 419 -20.00 19.69 7.34
CA TRP A 419 -19.99 18.26 7.31
C TRP A 419 -19.01 17.64 8.31
N GLY A 420 -19.55 16.92 9.29
CA GLY A 420 -18.79 16.27 10.35
C GLY A 420 -19.54 16.24 11.68
N HIS A 421 -18.92 15.66 12.70
CA HIS A 421 -19.46 15.63 14.06
C HIS A 421 -19.41 17.01 14.69
N ARG A 422 -20.55 17.58 14.98
CA ARG A 422 -20.64 18.89 15.60
C ARG A 422 -20.12 18.83 17.03
N ILE A 423 -19.31 19.81 17.43
CA ILE A 423 -18.76 19.90 18.79
C ILE A 423 -19.89 19.98 19.81
N PRO A 424 -19.93 19.09 20.83
CA PRO A 424 -21.05 18.97 21.76
C PRO A 424 -20.97 19.98 22.91
N VAL A 425 -20.64 21.23 22.60
CA VAL A 425 -20.53 22.33 23.58
C VAL A 425 -21.56 23.42 23.26
N TRP A 426 -22.21 23.90 24.31
CA TRP A 426 -23.23 24.92 24.25
C TRP A 426 -22.82 26.16 25.02
N TYR A 427 -23.16 27.31 24.47
CA TYR A 427 -22.87 28.61 25.06
C TYR A 427 -24.20 29.28 25.47
N GLY A 428 -24.26 29.67 26.73
CA GLY A 428 -25.41 30.37 27.30
C GLY A 428 -25.33 31.91 27.15
N PRO A 429 -26.47 32.59 27.36
CA PRO A 429 -26.56 34.02 27.16
C PRO A 429 -25.70 34.83 28.12
N ASN A 430 -25.32 34.29 29.29
CA ASN A 430 -24.49 34.98 30.30
C ASN A 430 -23.03 34.49 30.32
N GLY A 431 -22.60 33.77 29.28
CA GLY A 431 -21.26 33.25 29.16
C GLY A 431 -21.06 31.83 29.73
N GLU A 432 -22.15 31.12 30.01
CA GLU A 432 -22.11 29.73 30.43
C GLU A 432 -21.54 28.86 29.28
N VAL A 433 -20.76 27.86 29.64
CA VAL A 433 -20.21 26.86 28.70
C VAL A 433 -20.52 25.46 29.24
N VAL A 434 -21.29 24.70 28.49
CA VAL A 434 -21.75 23.35 28.89
C VAL A 434 -21.35 22.34 27.81
N CYS A 435 -20.57 21.33 28.20
CA CYS A 435 -20.30 20.16 27.36
C CYS A 435 -21.36 19.09 27.63
N VAL A 436 -22.05 18.62 26.60
CA VAL A 436 -23.18 17.70 26.68
C VAL A 436 -22.79 16.32 26.23
N GLY A 437 -23.00 15.32 27.08
CA GLY A 437 -22.83 13.91 26.77
C GLY A 437 -24.00 13.33 25.94
N PRO A 438 -23.87 12.09 25.41
CA PRO A 438 -24.92 11.51 24.56
C PRO A 438 -26.26 11.26 25.28
N ASP A 439 -26.21 11.03 26.57
CA ASP A 439 -27.40 10.77 27.43
C ASP A 439 -27.90 12.03 28.16
N GLU A 440 -27.31 13.18 27.88
CA GLU A 440 -27.64 14.44 28.52
C GLU A 440 -28.50 15.30 27.57
N GLU A 441 -29.54 15.92 28.12
CA GLU A 441 -30.34 16.89 27.33
C GLU A 441 -29.56 18.19 27.13
N PRO A 442 -29.46 18.68 25.87
CA PRO A 442 -28.84 19.98 25.63
C PRO A 442 -29.60 21.11 26.34
N PRO A 443 -28.88 22.14 26.85
CA PRO A 443 -29.51 23.30 27.39
C PRO A 443 -30.47 23.92 26.39
N SER A 444 -31.65 24.32 26.87
CA SER A 444 -32.68 24.93 26.03
C SER A 444 -33.09 26.31 26.57
N GLY A 445 -33.60 27.17 25.70
CA GLY A 445 -34.04 28.52 26.03
C GLY A 445 -33.41 29.58 25.13
N GLU A 446 -33.93 30.82 25.27
CA GLU A 446 -33.48 31.94 24.44
C GLU A 446 -32.00 32.28 24.74
N GLY A 447 -31.18 32.39 23.68
CA GLY A 447 -29.75 32.72 23.77
C GLY A 447 -28.81 31.53 23.89
N TRP A 448 -29.29 30.30 24.11
CA TRP A 448 -28.43 29.11 24.03
C TRP A 448 -28.08 28.75 22.58
N ARG A 449 -26.84 28.46 22.32
CA ARG A 449 -26.36 28.05 20.99
C ARG A 449 -25.27 26.97 21.11
N GLN A 450 -25.38 25.96 20.28
CA GLN A 450 -24.31 24.96 20.13
C GLN A 450 -23.14 25.54 19.37
N ASP A 451 -21.94 25.11 19.69
CA ASP A 451 -20.74 25.40 18.88
C ASP A 451 -20.98 25.10 17.38
N THR A 452 -20.51 26.00 16.53
CA THR A 452 -20.76 25.91 15.09
C THR A 452 -19.78 24.99 14.38
N ASP A 453 -18.64 24.72 15.02
CA ASP A 453 -17.57 23.91 14.47
C ASP A 453 -17.86 22.41 14.55
N VAL A 454 -17.25 21.66 13.68
CA VAL A 454 -17.24 20.20 13.71
C VAL A 454 -15.86 19.70 14.13
N LEU A 455 -15.79 18.45 14.53
CA LEU A 455 -14.53 17.78 14.87
C LEU A 455 -13.73 17.42 13.63
N ASP A 456 -12.42 17.40 13.77
CA ASP A 456 -11.51 16.79 12.81
C ASP A 456 -11.90 15.34 12.51
N THR A 457 -11.86 14.94 11.25
CA THR A 457 -12.20 13.56 10.83
C THR A 457 -11.40 12.51 11.58
N TRP A 458 -10.14 12.82 11.90
CA TRP A 458 -9.26 11.91 12.63
C TRP A 458 -9.68 11.68 14.09
N PHE A 459 -10.52 12.54 14.64
CA PHE A 459 -11.07 12.36 15.98
C PHE A 459 -12.04 11.18 16.01
N SER A 460 -12.98 11.09 15.07
CA SER A 460 -13.88 9.94 14.95
C SER A 460 -13.19 8.70 14.45
N SER A 461 -12.28 8.84 13.47
CA SER A 461 -11.53 7.72 12.89
C SER A 461 -10.59 7.06 13.91
N GLY A 462 -10.11 7.81 14.92
CA GLY A 462 -9.31 7.29 16.03
C GLY A 462 -10.05 6.34 16.96
N LEU A 463 -11.40 6.33 16.92
CA LEU A 463 -12.24 5.43 17.72
C LEU A 463 -12.55 4.10 17.01
N TRP A 464 -12.18 3.97 15.72
CA TRP A 464 -12.61 2.91 14.83
C TRP A 464 -12.45 1.48 15.36
N PRO A 465 -11.35 1.09 16.03
CA PRO A 465 -11.15 -0.28 16.50
C PRO A 465 -12.14 -0.78 17.54
N PHE A 466 -12.80 0.11 18.27
CA PHE A 466 -13.73 -0.23 19.34
C PHE A 466 -15.13 0.35 19.17
N SER A 467 -15.25 1.51 18.56
CA SER A 467 -16.58 2.09 18.29
C SER A 467 -17.37 1.27 17.26
N THR A 468 -16.71 0.66 16.28
CA THR A 468 -17.34 -0.26 15.32
C THR A 468 -17.89 -1.54 15.97
N LEU A 469 -17.38 -1.89 17.14
CA LEU A 469 -17.81 -3.05 17.93
C LEU A 469 -18.87 -2.70 18.99
N GLY A 470 -19.32 -1.44 19.02
CA GLY A 470 -20.42 -0.99 19.85
C GLY A 470 -20.05 -0.15 21.07
N TRP A 471 -18.74 0.11 21.33
CA TRP A 471 -18.36 1.05 22.39
C TRP A 471 -19.08 2.41 22.21
N PRO A 472 -19.60 3.06 23.25
CA PRO A 472 -19.30 2.91 24.69
C PRO A 472 -20.07 1.79 25.41
N GLU A 473 -20.99 1.09 24.75
CA GLU A 473 -21.70 -0.04 25.33
C GLU A 473 -20.77 -1.28 25.45
N GLN A 474 -21.04 -2.09 26.49
CA GLN A 474 -20.32 -3.37 26.69
C GLN A 474 -20.99 -4.47 25.90
N THR A 475 -20.80 -4.46 24.58
CA THR A 475 -21.41 -5.45 23.68
C THR A 475 -20.67 -6.79 23.66
N GLU A 476 -21.36 -7.86 23.26
CA GLU A 476 -20.75 -9.17 23.02
C GLU A 476 -19.65 -9.07 21.93
N SER A 477 -19.88 -8.26 20.89
CA SER A 477 -18.89 -7.98 19.84
C SER A 477 -17.62 -7.33 20.37
N LEU A 478 -17.75 -6.32 21.24
CA LEU A 478 -16.60 -5.66 21.87
C LEU A 478 -15.82 -6.64 22.75
N ALA A 479 -16.53 -7.44 23.56
CA ALA A 479 -15.90 -8.43 24.42
C ALA A 479 -15.16 -9.54 23.65
N LYS A 480 -15.67 -9.94 22.46
CA LYS A 480 -15.10 -10.99 21.63
C LYS A 480 -13.96 -10.50 20.73
N PHE A 481 -14.14 -9.38 20.05
CA PHE A 481 -13.31 -8.96 18.92
C PHE A 481 -12.35 -7.79 19.21
N TYR A 482 -12.37 -7.23 20.43
CA TYR A 482 -11.38 -6.26 20.89
C TYR A 482 -10.42 -6.93 21.88
N PRO A 483 -9.09 -6.66 21.79
CA PRO A 483 -8.38 -5.86 20.77
C PRO A 483 -8.33 -6.55 19.41
N ASN A 484 -8.12 -5.75 18.36
CA ASN A 484 -7.89 -6.26 17.01
C ASN A 484 -6.58 -7.06 16.96
N SER A 485 -6.53 -8.11 16.16
CA SER A 485 -5.34 -8.96 16.04
C SER A 485 -4.19 -8.25 15.35
N VAL A 486 -4.49 -7.59 14.25
CA VAL A 486 -3.52 -6.80 13.48
C VAL A 486 -4.23 -5.63 12.83
N LEU A 487 -3.55 -4.49 12.78
CA LEU A 487 -3.90 -3.37 11.92
C LEU A 487 -3.00 -3.41 10.69
N VAL A 488 -3.58 -3.45 9.50
CA VAL A 488 -2.86 -3.37 8.23
C VAL A 488 -3.17 -2.03 7.61
N THR A 489 -2.14 -1.24 7.28
CA THR A 489 -2.33 0.05 6.62
C THR A 489 -1.04 0.58 5.98
N GLY A 490 -1.16 1.60 5.13
CA GLY A 490 -0.03 2.32 4.58
C GLY A 490 0.77 3.08 5.64
N TYR A 491 2.08 3.14 5.49
CA TYR A 491 2.94 3.89 6.42
C TYR A 491 2.65 5.40 6.42
N ASP A 492 2.02 5.92 5.36
CA ASP A 492 1.71 7.34 5.20
C ASP A 492 0.64 7.87 6.16
N ILE A 493 -0.23 6.99 6.69
CA ILE A 493 -1.22 7.34 7.71
C ILE A 493 -0.85 6.87 9.13
N LEU A 494 0.39 6.48 9.36
CA LEU A 494 0.90 6.07 10.67
C LEU A 494 0.63 7.14 11.74
N PHE A 495 0.86 8.40 11.40
CA PHE A 495 0.71 9.53 12.32
C PHE A 495 -0.70 10.08 12.36
N PHE A 496 -1.41 10.03 11.24
CA PHE A 496 -2.77 10.54 11.13
C PHE A 496 -3.78 9.65 11.84
N TRP A 497 -3.68 8.35 11.62
CA TRP A 497 -4.69 7.39 12.04
C TRP A 497 -4.20 6.43 13.11
N VAL A 498 -3.09 5.75 12.87
CA VAL A 498 -2.61 4.68 13.77
C VAL A 498 -2.31 5.23 15.17
N ALA A 499 -1.54 6.33 15.25
CA ALA A 499 -1.20 6.93 16.53
C ALA A 499 -2.44 7.47 17.26
N ARG A 500 -3.44 7.99 16.54
CA ARG A 500 -4.72 8.44 17.13
C ARG A 500 -5.51 7.27 17.71
N MET A 501 -5.59 6.16 16.99
CA MET A 501 -6.22 4.93 17.50
C MET A 501 -5.51 4.40 18.74
N MET A 502 -4.18 4.43 18.76
CA MET A 502 -3.39 4.05 19.95
C MET A 502 -3.72 4.93 21.15
N MET A 503 -3.73 6.26 20.98
CA MET A 503 -4.04 7.21 22.05
C MET A 503 -5.45 7.00 22.60
N PHE A 504 -6.43 6.96 21.73
CA PHE A 504 -7.84 6.84 22.16
C PHE A 504 -8.18 5.43 22.65
N GLY A 505 -7.64 4.39 22.03
CA GLY A 505 -7.86 3.01 22.47
C GLY A 505 -7.33 2.78 23.89
N LEU A 506 -6.10 3.16 24.16
CA LEU A 506 -5.51 3.05 25.50
C LEU A 506 -6.28 3.88 26.54
N TYR A 507 -6.75 5.07 26.17
CA TYR A 507 -7.53 5.93 27.08
C TYR A 507 -8.94 5.38 27.34
N ALA A 508 -9.67 4.97 26.28
CA ALA A 508 -11.06 4.56 26.38
C ALA A 508 -11.23 3.13 26.93
N MET A 509 -10.25 2.26 26.76
CA MET A 509 -10.28 0.83 27.05
C MET A 509 -9.32 0.42 28.21
N ASP A 510 -9.24 1.26 29.23
CA ASP A 510 -8.51 1.01 30.48
C ASP A 510 -7.07 0.51 30.27
N GLY A 511 -6.34 1.13 29.33
CA GLY A 511 -4.96 0.79 29.02
C GLY A 511 -4.77 -0.43 28.13
N THR A 512 -5.85 -1.06 27.65
CA THR A 512 -5.79 -2.15 26.66
C THR A 512 -5.54 -1.55 25.26
N PRO A 513 -4.46 -1.90 24.55
CA PRO A 513 -4.17 -1.36 23.24
C PRO A 513 -5.21 -1.81 22.20
N PRO A 514 -5.46 -1.01 21.15
CA PRO A 514 -6.50 -1.32 20.16
C PRO A 514 -6.14 -2.49 19.25
N PHE A 515 -4.89 -2.86 19.13
CA PHE A 515 -4.38 -3.98 18.32
C PHE A 515 -3.03 -4.49 18.86
N HIS A 516 -2.70 -5.74 18.53
CA HIS A 516 -1.45 -6.36 18.95
C HIS A 516 -0.28 -6.07 18.00
N THR A 517 -0.57 -5.94 16.71
CA THR A 517 0.44 -5.69 15.69
C THR A 517 -0.04 -4.59 14.73
N ILE A 518 0.87 -3.72 14.36
CA ILE A 518 0.71 -2.72 13.29
C ILE A 518 1.57 -3.20 12.12
N ALA A 519 0.94 -3.72 11.07
CA ALA A 519 1.60 -4.16 9.86
C ALA A 519 1.52 -3.07 8.79
N LEU A 520 2.63 -2.41 8.55
CA LEU A 520 2.72 -1.28 7.61
C LEU A 520 3.17 -1.75 6.24
N HIS A 521 2.44 -1.35 5.22
CA HIS A 521 2.83 -1.55 3.82
C HIS A 521 3.27 -0.23 3.16
N GLY A 522 3.94 -0.35 2.01
CA GLY A 522 4.33 0.79 1.18
C GLY A 522 3.20 1.29 0.28
N MET A 523 3.50 2.33 -0.49
CA MET A 523 2.56 2.95 -1.42
C MET A 523 2.64 2.29 -2.79
N VAL A 524 1.49 2.15 -3.46
CA VAL A 524 1.47 1.74 -4.87
C VAL A 524 1.84 2.92 -5.75
N ARG A 525 2.81 2.70 -6.63
CA ARG A 525 3.34 3.68 -7.58
C ARG A 525 3.16 3.20 -9.01
N ASP A 526 3.23 4.09 -9.97
CA ASP A 526 3.24 3.70 -11.37
C ASP A 526 4.52 2.93 -11.75
N GLN A 527 4.56 2.33 -12.91
CA GLN A 527 5.70 1.53 -13.40
C GLN A 527 7.06 2.28 -13.41
N PHE A 528 7.04 3.62 -13.28
CA PHE A 528 8.23 4.47 -13.23
C PHE A 528 8.58 4.90 -11.80
N GLY A 529 7.87 4.40 -10.78
CA GLY A 529 8.06 4.73 -9.38
C GLY A 529 7.46 6.08 -8.95
N LYS A 530 6.62 6.72 -9.79
CA LYS A 530 5.96 7.98 -9.45
C LYS A 530 4.66 7.73 -8.70
N LYS A 531 4.34 8.65 -7.78
CA LYS A 531 3.04 8.64 -7.09
C LYS A 531 1.90 8.73 -8.10
N MET A 532 0.93 7.82 -8.00
CA MET A 532 -0.27 7.87 -8.83
C MET A 532 -1.22 8.96 -8.35
N SER A 533 -1.72 9.78 -9.26
CA SER A 533 -2.79 10.73 -8.97
C SER A 533 -3.63 11.01 -10.22
N LYS A 534 -4.91 11.36 -10.01
CA LYS A 534 -5.81 11.74 -11.10
C LYS A 534 -5.32 13.01 -11.82
N SER A 535 -4.66 13.92 -11.09
CA SER A 535 -4.13 15.18 -11.65
C SER A 535 -2.94 14.96 -12.59
N PHE A 536 -2.13 13.91 -12.36
CA PHE A 536 -1.01 13.55 -13.25
C PHE A 536 -1.44 12.61 -14.39
N GLY A 537 -2.69 12.13 -14.39
CA GLY A 537 -3.20 11.23 -15.44
C GLY A 537 -2.61 9.83 -15.43
N ASN A 538 -1.89 9.44 -14.37
CA ASN A 538 -1.27 8.12 -14.20
C ASN A 538 -2.02 7.23 -13.19
N ALA A 539 -3.17 7.68 -12.68
CA ALA A 539 -4.00 6.87 -11.78
C ALA A 539 -4.73 5.79 -12.57
N VAL A 540 -4.66 4.56 -12.08
CA VAL A 540 -5.35 3.40 -12.64
C VAL A 540 -6.57 3.07 -11.78
N ASN A 541 -7.73 2.87 -12.43
CA ASN A 541 -8.90 2.34 -11.76
C ASN A 541 -8.77 0.81 -11.67
N PRO A 542 -8.83 0.22 -10.47
CA PRO A 542 -8.75 -1.24 -10.32
C PRO A 542 -9.76 -2.01 -11.16
N LEU A 543 -10.97 -1.47 -11.36
CA LEU A 543 -12.01 -2.10 -12.18
C LEU A 543 -11.55 -2.35 -13.61
N ASP A 544 -10.80 -1.41 -14.22
CA ASP A 544 -10.35 -1.56 -15.61
C ASP A 544 -9.44 -2.79 -15.79
N TRP A 545 -8.57 -3.04 -14.80
CA TRP A 545 -7.71 -4.22 -14.82
C TRP A 545 -8.46 -5.50 -14.44
N MET A 546 -9.41 -5.42 -13.51
CA MET A 546 -10.25 -6.57 -13.16
C MET A 546 -11.13 -6.99 -14.35
N ASP A 547 -11.70 -6.05 -15.09
CA ASP A 547 -12.51 -6.33 -16.29
C ASP A 547 -11.66 -6.97 -17.40
N LYS A 548 -10.42 -6.55 -17.55
CA LYS A 548 -9.53 -7.04 -18.60
C LYS A 548 -8.84 -8.36 -18.28
N TYR A 549 -8.43 -8.54 -17.02
CA TYR A 549 -7.55 -9.63 -16.61
C TYR A 549 -8.14 -10.59 -15.57
N GLY A 550 -9.21 -10.17 -14.88
CA GLY A 550 -9.80 -10.87 -13.74
C GLY A 550 -9.26 -10.36 -12.39
N SER A 551 -10.05 -10.55 -11.36
CA SER A 551 -9.72 -10.12 -9.99
C SER A 551 -8.55 -10.90 -9.41
N ASP A 552 -8.49 -12.21 -9.66
CA ASP A 552 -7.37 -13.06 -9.23
C ASP A 552 -6.02 -12.56 -9.78
N ALA A 553 -5.99 -12.12 -11.04
CA ALA A 553 -4.77 -11.60 -11.66
C ALA A 553 -4.30 -10.30 -10.99
N LEU A 554 -5.23 -9.39 -10.69
CA LEU A 554 -4.91 -8.17 -9.97
C LEU A 554 -4.41 -8.49 -8.56
N ARG A 555 -5.14 -9.30 -7.79
CA ARG A 555 -4.79 -9.70 -6.42
C ARG A 555 -3.41 -10.34 -6.34
N PHE A 556 -3.13 -11.30 -7.21
CA PHE A 556 -1.83 -11.96 -7.23
C PHE A 556 -0.68 -10.99 -7.56
N THR A 557 -0.91 -10.07 -8.50
CA THR A 557 0.06 -9.01 -8.82
C THR A 557 0.36 -8.14 -7.61
N LEU A 558 -0.69 -7.71 -6.90
CA LEU A 558 -0.57 -6.86 -5.71
C LEU A 558 0.14 -7.60 -4.58
N ALA A 559 -0.26 -8.84 -4.29
CA ALA A 559 0.38 -9.66 -3.26
C ALA A 559 1.87 -9.92 -3.55
N ARG A 560 2.20 -10.22 -4.82
CA ARG A 560 3.59 -10.45 -5.26
C ARG A 560 4.47 -9.20 -5.17
N GLY A 561 3.88 -8.00 -5.22
CA GLY A 561 4.58 -6.74 -4.99
C GLY A 561 4.72 -6.36 -3.51
N ALA A 562 4.00 -7.01 -2.60
CA ALA A 562 3.85 -6.56 -1.22
C ALA A 562 5.02 -6.97 -0.33
N ASN A 563 5.99 -6.07 -0.21
CA ASN A 563 7.06 -6.13 0.79
C ASN A 563 6.74 -5.16 1.95
N PRO A 564 6.97 -5.55 3.22
CA PRO A 564 6.68 -4.69 4.37
C PRO A 564 7.37 -3.33 4.27
N GLY A 565 6.59 -2.25 4.39
CA GLY A 565 7.08 -0.87 4.40
C GLY A 565 7.70 -0.35 3.12
N VAL A 566 7.67 -1.11 2.02
CA VAL A 566 8.33 -0.74 0.75
C VAL A 566 7.30 -0.38 -0.31
N ASP A 567 7.54 0.73 -1.02
CA ASP A 567 6.71 1.17 -2.14
C ASP A 567 6.78 0.20 -3.32
N VAL A 568 5.65 0.01 -4.00
CA VAL A 568 5.50 -0.98 -5.06
C VAL A 568 5.24 -0.29 -6.41
N PRO A 569 6.19 -0.30 -7.33
CA PRO A 569 5.93 0.12 -8.70
C PRO A 569 5.19 -0.99 -9.46
N ILE A 570 4.01 -0.69 -9.99
CA ILE A 570 3.16 -1.68 -10.70
C ILE A 570 2.90 -1.22 -12.13
N GLY A 571 3.09 -2.15 -13.07
CA GLY A 571 2.74 -2.01 -14.47
C GLY A 571 1.68 -3.03 -14.91
N GLU A 572 0.99 -2.74 -15.98
CA GLU A 572 -0.07 -3.59 -16.53
C GLU A 572 0.45 -4.95 -17.03
N ASP A 573 1.71 -5.02 -17.48
CA ASP A 573 2.39 -6.23 -17.89
C ASP A 573 2.50 -7.27 -16.75
N TRP A 574 2.63 -6.82 -15.51
CA TRP A 574 2.63 -7.71 -14.34
C TRP A 574 1.27 -8.39 -14.15
N VAL A 575 0.19 -7.65 -14.36
CA VAL A 575 -1.18 -8.18 -14.24
C VAL A 575 -1.45 -9.20 -15.35
N GLN A 576 -0.96 -8.94 -16.56
CA GLN A 576 -1.01 -9.90 -17.65
C GLN A 576 -0.23 -11.19 -17.33
N GLY A 577 0.94 -11.07 -16.72
CA GLY A 577 1.72 -12.21 -16.23
C GLY A 577 0.94 -13.04 -15.20
N SER A 578 0.29 -12.38 -14.25
CA SER A 578 -0.56 -13.02 -13.24
C SER A 578 -1.80 -13.70 -13.83
N ARG A 579 -2.41 -13.14 -14.87
CA ARG A 579 -3.47 -13.81 -15.65
C ARG A 579 -2.98 -15.10 -16.30
N ASN A 580 -1.77 -15.07 -16.85
CA ASN A 580 -1.19 -16.27 -17.43
C ASN A 580 -0.96 -17.36 -16.37
N PHE A 581 -0.62 -16.96 -15.15
CA PHE A 581 -0.51 -17.89 -14.03
C PHE A 581 -1.87 -18.52 -13.66
N ALA A 582 -2.93 -17.75 -13.54
CA ALA A 582 -4.28 -18.25 -13.30
C ALA A 582 -4.72 -19.25 -14.39
N ASN A 583 -4.46 -18.93 -15.66
CA ASN A 583 -4.72 -19.85 -16.77
C ASN A 583 -3.87 -21.12 -16.72
N LYS A 584 -2.62 -21.04 -16.24
CA LYS A 584 -1.74 -22.20 -16.08
C LYS A 584 -2.29 -23.13 -15.00
N ILE A 585 -2.70 -22.58 -13.83
CA ILE A 585 -3.34 -23.36 -12.77
C ILE A 585 -4.59 -24.08 -13.28
N TRP A 586 -5.44 -23.36 -14.01
CA TRP A 586 -6.65 -23.89 -14.60
C TRP A 586 -6.35 -25.07 -15.53
N ASN A 587 -5.48 -24.87 -16.50
CA ASN A 587 -5.18 -25.90 -17.50
C ASN A 587 -4.46 -27.13 -16.91
N ALA A 588 -3.57 -26.92 -15.94
CA ALA A 588 -2.88 -28.00 -15.27
C ALA A 588 -3.83 -28.84 -14.40
N THR A 589 -4.73 -28.21 -13.65
CA THR A 589 -5.74 -28.92 -12.85
C THR A 589 -6.74 -29.65 -13.76
N ARG A 590 -7.18 -28.99 -14.85
CA ARG A 590 -8.04 -29.66 -15.85
C ARG A 590 -7.36 -30.89 -16.45
N PHE A 591 -6.08 -30.79 -16.80
CA PHE A 591 -5.30 -31.97 -17.28
C PHE A 591 -5.24 -33.06 -16.22
N ALA A 592 -4.99 -32.73 -14.97
CA ALA A 592 -4.93 -33.69 -13.87
C ALA A 592 -6.28 -34.42 -13.70
N LEU A 593 -7.39 -33.72 -13.70
CA LEU A 593 -8.74 -34.29 -13.64
C LEU A 593 -9.03 -35.23 -14.81
N MET A 594 -8.66 -34.84 -16.02
CA MET A 594 -8.80 -35.69 -17.21
C MET A 594 -7.99 -36.98 -17.15
N ASN A 595 -6.89 -36.97 -16.38
CA ASN A 595 -6.06 -38.16 -16.14
C ASN A 595 -6.43 -38.91 -14.87
N GLY A 596 -7.50 -38.54 -14.20
CA GLY A 596 -8.05 -39.26 -13.05
C GLY A 596 -7.37 -38.94 -11.73
N ALA A 597 -6.79 -37.74 -11.58
CA ALA A 597 -6.32 -37.24 -10.28
C ALA A 597 -7.50 -37.22 -9.29
N THR A 598 -7.29 -37.72 -8.09
CA THR A 598 -8.31 -37.88 -7.05
C THR A 598 -7.77 -37.62 -5.67
N VAL A 599 -8.65 -37.15 -4.80
CA VAL A 599 -8.38 -37.00 -3.36
C VAL A 599 -8.98 -38.15 -2.55
N ASP A 600 -9.65 -39.12 -3.20
CA ASP A 600 -10.32 -40.20 -2.55
C ASP A 600 -9.35 -41.21 -1.90
N GLY A 601 -9.63 -41.54 -0.68
CA GLY A 601 -8.86 -42.50 0.11
C GLY A 601 -7.55 -41.89 0.70
N PRO A 602 -6.86 -42.68 1.55
CA PRO A 602 -5.62 -42.22 2.19
C PRO A 602 -4.48 -42.08 1.16
N LEU A 603 -3.49 -41.25 1.49
CA LEU A 603 -2.25 -41.23 0.74
C LEU A 603 -1.60 -42.62 0.76
N PRO A 604 -1.09 -43.12 -0.37
CA PRO A 604 -0.35 -44.36 -0.44
C PRO A 604 0.90 -44.34 0.48
N ASP A 605 1.32 -45.52 0.90
CA ASP A 605 2.58 -45.66 1.64
C ASP A 605 3.76 -45.20 0.76
N PRO A 606 4.73 -44.42 1.31
CA PRO A 606 5.88 -43.95 0.56
C PRO A 606 6.68 -45.03 -0.16
N SER A 607 6.68 -46.30 0.37
CA SER A 607 7.33 -47.44 -0.28
C SER A 607 6.72 -47.85 -1.63
N LYS A 608 5.46 -47.45 -1.88
CA LYS A 608 4.73 -47.70 -3.14
C LYS A 608 4.83 -46.51 -4.10
N MET A 609 5.34 -45.39 -3.66
CA MET A 609 5.50 -44.17 -4.43
C MET A 609 6.80 -44.23 -5.26
N SER A 610 6.75 -43.66 -6.47
CA SER A 610 7.94 -43.36 -7.25
C SER A 610 8.79 -42.28 -6.56
N SER A 611 10.06 -42.18 -6.93
CA SER A 611 10.89 -41.05 -6.46
C SER A 611 10.31 -39.68 -6.88
N THR A 612 9.65 -39.60 -8.03
CA THR A 612 8.93 -38.39 -8.48
C THR A 612 7.79 -38.02 -7.53
N ASP A 613 7.01 -39.02 -7.07
CA ASP A 613 5.90 -38.79 -6.12
C ASP A 613 6.42 -38.36 -4.76
N ARG A 614 7.47 -39.02 -4.26
CA ARG A 614 8.08 -38.65 -2.98
C ARG A 614 8.74 -37.28 -3.01
N TRP A 615 9.42 -36.95 -4.11
CA TRP A 615 9.99 -35.63 -4.34
C TRP A 615 8.96 -34.54 -4.22
N ILE A 616 7.86 -34.62 -4.99
CA ILE A 616 6.88 -33.54 -5.00
C ILE A 616 6.17 -33.37 -3.65
N LEU A 617 5.93 -34.48 -2.91
CA LEU A 617 5.36 -34.42 -1.55
C LEU A 617 6.36 -33.81 -0.55
N SER A 618 7.66 -34.10 -0.68
CA SER A 618 8.70 -33.49 0.15
C SER A 618 8.75 -31.98 -0.07
N ARG A 619 8.74 -31.55 -1.34
CA ARG A 619 8.72 -30.13 -1.72
C ARG A 619 7.43 -29.45 -1.26
N LEU A 620 6.27 -30.09 -1.42
CA LEU A 620 4.99 -29.57 -0.96
C LEU A 620 5.01 -29.23 0.54
N ASN A 621 5.50 -30.15 1.36
CA ASN A 621 5.58 -29.95 2.80
C ASN A 621 6.59 -28.84 3.17
N THR A 622 7.67 -28.70 2.41
CA THR A 622 8.60 -27.57 2.57
C THR A 622 7.91 -26.24 2.28
N VAL A 623 7.16 -26.17 1.18
CA VAL A 623 6.42 -24.95 0.79
C VAL A 623 5.31 -24.60 1.79
N VAL A 624 4.61 -25.60 2.34
CA VAL A 624 3.63 -25.35 3.43
C VAL A 624 4.29 -24.61 4.61
N ALA A 625 5.44 -25.12 5.07
CA ALA A 625 6.18 -24.50 6.18
C ALA A 625 6.71 -23.10 5.84
N GLU A 626 7.23 -22.90 4.64
CA GLU A 626 7.71 -21.60 4.15
C GLU A 626 6.57 -20.58 4.08
N VAL A 627 5.43 -20.96 3.50
CA VAL A 627 4.26 -20.09 3.35
C VAL A 627 3.73 -19.67 4.73
N ASP A 628 3.69 -20.59 5.70
CA ASP A 628 3.28 -20.26 7.07
C ASP A 628 4.22 -19.24 7.70
N ALA A 629 5.52 -19.45 7.58
CA ALA A 629 6.53 -18.52 8.09
C ALA A 629 6.43 -17.14 7.43
N TYR A 630 6.20 -17.08 6.12
CA TYR A 630 6.03 -15.82 5.41
C TYR A 630 4.75 -15.07 5.78
N TYR A 631 3.65 -15.78 6.03
CA TYR A 631 2.43 -15.15 6.55
C TYR A 631 2.64 -14.57 7.94
N ASP A 632 3.32 -15.31 8.82
CA ASP A 632 3.55 -14.87 10.20
C ASP A 632 4.49 -13.66 10.27
N ASP A 633 5.31 -13.45 9.24
CA ASP A 633 6.22 -12.29 9.06
C ASP A 633 5.70 -11.29 8.01
N TYR A 634 4.46 -11.37 7.58
CA TYR A 634 3.83 -10.47 6.59
C TYR A 634 4.59 -10.32 5.25
N GLN A 635 5.35 -11.34 4.84
CA GLN A 635 6.20 -11.36 3.64
C GLN A 635 5.41 -11.83 2.41
N PHE A 636 4.40 -11.09 1.99
CA PHE A 636 3.49 -11.50 0.91
C PHE A 636 4.18 -11.69 -0.45
N ALA A 637 5.18 -10.87 -0.76
CA ALA A 637 5.96 -11.04 -1.98
C ALA A 637 6.67 -12.40 -2.00
N LYS A 638 7.34 -12.77 -0.91
CA LYS A 638 8.05 -14.05 -0.79
C LYS A 638 7.09 -15.24 -0.83
N LEU A 639 5.98 -15.17 -0.11
CA LEU A 639 4.98 -16.25 -0.15
C LEU A 639 4.41 -16.44 -1.55
N SER A 640 4.12 -15.34 -2.25
CA SER A 640 3.57 -15.39 -3.61
C SER A 640 4.58 -15.94 -4.61
N ASP A 641 5.86 -15.57 -4.49
CA ASP A 641 6.94 -16.14 -5.31
C ASP A 641 7.16 -17.61 -5.01
N SER A 642 7.19 -18.03 -3.73
CA SER A 642 7.32 -19.46 -3.35
C SER A 642 6.17 -20.27 -3.94
N LEU A 643 4.93 -19.81 -3.81
CA LEU A 643 3.75 -20.46 -4.39
C LEU A 643 3.78 -20.49 -5.92
N PHE A 644 4.22 -19.41 -6.56
CA PHE A 644 4.33 -19.33 -8.00
C PHE A 644 5.35 -20.36 -8.52
N HIS A 645 6.55 -20.38 -7.97
CA HIS A 645 7.60 -21.29 -8.41
C HIS A 645 7.26 -22.75 -8.12
N PHE A 646 6.70 -23.03 -6.94
CA PHE A 646 6.25 -24.38 -6.62
C PHE A 646 5.17 -24.84 -7.62
N ALA A 647 4.10 -24.08 -7.78
CA ALA A 647 3.00 -24.47 -8.66
C ALA A 647 3.43 -24.54 -10.13
N TRP A 648 4.04 -23.47 -10.66
CA TRP A 648 4.40 -23.40 -12.07
C TRP A 648 5.54 -24.32 -12.44
N ASP A 649 6.69 -24.18 -11.75
CA ASP A 649 7.90 -24.86 -12.16
C ASP A 649 7.91 -26.31 -11.68
N GLU A 650 7.66 -26.56 -10.37
CA GLU A 650 7.80 -27.89 -9.78
C GLU A 650 6.58 -28.78 -10.09
N VAL A 651 5.34 -28.30 -9.84
CA VAL A 651 4.14 -29.12 -10.06
C VAL A 651 3.81 -29.24 -11.54
N PHE A 652 3.60 -28.10 -12.25
CA PHE A 652 3.03 -28.13 -13.59
C PHE A 652 4.05 -28.43 -14.69
N ASP A 653 5.27 -27.90 -14.60
CA ASP A 653 6.28 -28.09 -15.63
C ASP A 653 7.13 -29.35 -15.42
N TRP A 654 7.26 -29.82 -14.18
CA TRP A 654 8.05 -31.02 -13.91
C TRP A 654 7.22 -32.20 -13.45
N TYR A 655 6.52 -32.15 -12.32
CA TYR A 655 5.83 -33.31 -11.76
C TYR A 655 4.77 -33.87 -12.71
N VAL A 656 3.90 -33.02 -13.24
CA VAL A 656 2.86 -33.42 -14.20
C VAL A 656 3.50 -34.02 -15.47
N GLU A 657 4.57 -33.41 -15.98
CA GLU A 657 5.22 -33.89 -17.22
C GLU A 657 5.94 -35.24 -17.01
N LEU A 658 6.62 -35.40 -15.88
CA LEU A 658 7.28 -36.67 -15.53
C LEU A 658 6.28 -37.79 -15.30
N SER A 659 5.11 -37.50 -14.73
CA SER A 659 4.07 -38.49 -14.45
C SER A 659 3.27 -38.95 -15.66
N LYS A 660 3.36 -38.27 -16.81
CA LYS A 660 2.59 -38.62 -18.02
C LYS A 660 2.85 -40.05 -18.50
N THR A 661 4.10 -40.52 -18.43
CA THR A 661 4.44 -41.89 -18.84
C THR A 661 3.83 -42.93 -17.89
N THR A 662 3.80 -42.64 -16.60
CA THR A 662 3.16 -43.50 -15.61
C THR A 662 1.66 -43.57 -15.82
N PHE A 663 0.99 -42.42 -16.06
CA PHE A 663 -0.44 -42.38 -16.36
C PHE A 663 -0.79 -43.18 -17.62
N GLN A 664 0.02 -43.09 -18.67
CA GLN A 664 -0.16 -43.84 -19.93
C GLN A 664 0.06 -45.34 -19.78
N ALA A 665 0.99 -45.72 -18.91
CA ALA A 665 1.28 -47.14 -18.65
C ALA A 665 0.16 -47.81 -17.84
N GLY A 666 -0.55 -47.05 -17.01
CA GLY A 666 -1.61 -47.58 -16.13
C GLY A 666 -1.12 -48.45 -15.00
N GLY A 667 -2.01 -49.24 -14.40
CA GLY A 667 -1.67 -50.14 -13.30
C GLY A 667 -1.54 -49.48 -11.93
N GLU A 668 -1.01 -50.21 -10.93
CA GLU A 668 -0.96 -49.72 -9.52
C GLU A 668 -0.11 -48.44 -9.40
N ALA A 669 1.00 -48.33 -10.11
CA ALA A 669 1.85 -47.16 -10.09
C ALA A 669 1.10 -45.88 -10.57
N ALA A 670 0.25 -46.03 -11.60
CA ALA A 670 -0.55 -44.91 -12.09
C ALA A 670 -1.61 -44.48 -11.05
N GLU A 671 -2.26 -45.44 -10.37
CA GLU A 671 -3.24 -45.09 -9.35
C GLU A 671 -2.59 -44.41 -8.12
N VAL A 672 -1.40 -44.85 -7.73
CA VAL A 672 -0.56 -44.17 -6.70
C VAL A 672 -0.27 -42.73 -7.10
N SER A 673 0.28 -42.50 -8.30
CA SER A 673 0.63 -41.15 -8.78
C SER A 673 -0.60 -40.26 -9.00
N LYS A 674 -1.76 -40.80 -9.39
CA LYS A 674 -3.03 -40.06 -9.48
C LYS A 674 -3.50 -39.55 -8.11
N ARG A 675 -3.39 -40.40 -7.06
CA ARG A 675 -3.73 -40.00 -5.70
C ARG A 675 -2.76 -38.95 -5.15
N VAL A 676 -1.46 -39.12 -5.42
CA VAL A 676 -0.45 -38.11 -5.05
C VAL A 676 -0.70 -36.79 -5.78
N LEU A 677 -0.98 -36.80 -7.08
CA LEU A 677 -1.32 -35.59 -7.82
C LEU A 677 -2.57 -34.89 -7.27
N GLY A 678 -3.58 -35.65 -6.88
CA GLY A 678 -4.78 -35.10 -6.22
C GLY A 678 -4.45 -34.40 -4.91
N GLU A 679 -3.60 -34.98 -4.07
CA GLU A 679 -3.12 -34.37 -2.82
C GLU A 679 -2.34 -33.08 -3.06
N VAL A 680 -1.39 -33.12 -3.99
CA VAL A 680 -0.57 -31.97 -4.35
C VAL A 680 -1.45 -30.81 -4.81
N LEU A 681 -2.47 -31.10 -5.62
CA LEU A 681 -3.41 -30.07 -6.09
C LEU A 681 -4.32 -29.56 -4.98
N ASP A 682 -4.88 -30.44 -4.12
CA ASP A 682 -5.70 -30.04 -2.97
C ASP A 682 -4.95 -29.03 -2.11
N VAL A 683 -3.73 -29.35 -1.69
CA VAL A 683 -2.92 -28.51 -0.83
C VAL A 683 -2.48 -27.22 -1.57
N THR A 684 -2.03 -27.32 -2.81
CA THR A 684 -1.60 -26.15 -3.60
C THR A 684 -2.74 -25.15 -3.81
N LEU A 685 -3.94 -25.64 -4.13
CA LEU A 685 -5.11 -24.77 -4.31
C LEU A 685 -5.54 -24.10 -3.00
N LYS A 686 -5.45 -24.81 -1.87
CA LYS A 686 -5.70 -24.23 -0.54
C LYS A 686 -4.68 -23.14 -0.17
N LEU A 687 -3.39 -23.38 -0.43
CA LEU A 687 -2.33 -22.40 -0.16
C LEU A 687 -2.47 -21.14 -1.04
N LEU A 688 -2.89 -21.31 -2.29
CA LEU A 688 -3.11 -20.20 -3.23
C LEU A 688 -4.40 -19.43 -2.97
N HIS A 689 -5.40 -20.06 -2.35
CA HIS A 689 -6.75 -19.50 -2.19
C HIS A 689 -6.78 -18.09 -1.57
N PRO A 690 -6.01 -17.78 -0.53
CA PRO A 690 -6.03 -16.44 0.05
C PRO A 690 -5.65 -15.32 -0.93
N VAL A 691 -4.81 -15.60 -1.91
CA VAL A 691 -4.35 -14.59 -2.89
C VAL A 691 -5.05 -14.67 -4.23
N VAL A 692 -5.52 -15.85 -4.66
CA VAL A 692 -6.26 -16.07 -5.93
C VAL A 692 -7.54 -16.87 -5.67
N PRO A 693 -8.52 -16.28 -4.99
CA PRO A 693 -9.65 -17.01 -4.42
C PRO A 693 -10.61 -17.62 -5.43
N PHE A 694 -10.83 -17.00 -6.59
CA PHE A 694 -11.89 -17.41 -7.50
C PHE A 694 -11.52 -18.65 -8.33
N VAL A 695 -10.35 -18.65 -8.94
CA VAL A 695 -9.88 -19.80 -9.72
C VAL A 695 -9.68 -21.02 -8.83
N THR A 696 -9.14 -20.82 -7.62
CA THR A 696 -8.89 -21.90 -6.68
C THR A 696 -10.17 -22.49 -6.13
N GLU A 697 -11.19 -21.67 -5.83
CA GLU A 697 -12.51 -22.17 -5.41
C GLU A 697 -13.11 -23.09 -6.45
N THR A 698 -13.14 -22.65 -7.71
CA THR A 698 -13.72 -23.43 -8.80
C THR A 698 -13.00 -24.78 -9.00
N LEU A 699 -11.68 -24.74 -9.01
CA LEU A 699 -10.87 -25.93 -9.24
C LEU A 699 -10.90 -26.88 -8.06
N TRP A 700 -10.85 -26.35 -6.83
CA TRP A 700 -10.84 -27.16 -5.63
C TRP A 700 -12.19 -27.86 -5.41
N THR A 701 -13.29 -27.16 -5.57
CA THR A 701 -14.62 -27.76 -5.46
C THR A 701 -14.86 -28.82 -6.54
N THR A 702 -14.31 -28.61 -7.75
CA THR A 702 -14.37 -29.61 -8.83
C THR A 702 -13.52 -30.84 -8.52
N LEU A 703 -12.34 -30.67 -7.95
CA LEU A 703 -11.41 -31.76 -7.63
C LEU A 703 -11.91 -32.60 -6.46
N THR A 704 -12.42 -31.94 -5.41
CA THR A 704 -12.70 -32.60 -4.13
C THR A 704 -14.17 -32.90 -3.90
N GLY A 705 -15.07 -32.22 -4.61
CA GLY A 705 -16.51 -32.22 -4.28
C GLY A 705 -16.84 -31.51 -2.97
N GLY A 706 -15.87 -30.81 -2.36
CA GLY A 706 -16.05 -30.06 -1.12
C GLY A 706 -16.98 -28.85 -1.32
N GLU A 707 -17.55 -28.33 -0.24
CA GLU A 707 -18.52 -27.23 -0.27
C GLU A 707 -17.88 -25.91 -0.71
N SER A 708 -16.76 -25.54 -0.09
CA SER A 708 -15.99 -24.33 -0.40
C SER A 708 -14.60 -24.39 0.22
N VAL A 709 -13.59 -23.91 -0.50
CA VAL A 709 -12.24 -23.78 0.05
C VAL A 709 -12.15 -22.67 1.11
N VAL A 710 -13.06 -21.69 1.07
CA VAL A 710 -13.14 -20.61 2.08
C VAL A 710 -13.23 -21.13 3.50
N ILE A 711 -13.91 -22.26 3.68
CA ILE A 711 -14.17 -22.91 4.97
C ILE A 711 -13.42 -24.24 5.14
N ALA A 712 -12.57 -24.62 4.19
CA ALA A 712 -11.75 -25.81 4.27
C ALA A 712 -10.59 -25.59 5.26
N ASP A 713 -10.08 -26.70 5.81
CA ASP A 713 -8.94 -26.66 6.73
C ASP A 713 -7.66 -26.21 6.01
N TRP A 714 -6.90 -25.34 6.68
CA TRP A 714 -5.58 -24.93 6.22
C TRP A 714 -4.60 -26.09 6.22
N PRO A 715 -3.81 -26.26 5.15
CA PRO A 715 -2.82 -27.33 5.07
C PRO A 715 -1.79 -27.25 6.21
N LYS A 716 -1.38 -28.42 6.71
CA LYS A 716 -0.33 -28.51 7.73
C LYS A 716 0.87 -29.26 7.19
N ASP A 717 2.06 -28.82 7.54
CA ASP A 717 3.28 -29.56 7.27
C ASP A 717 3.21 -30.90 8.01
N SER A 718 3.20 -32.00 7.26
CA SER A 718 3.23 -33.35 7.82
C SER A 718 4.60 -33.78 8.34
N GLY A 719 5.65 -32.99 8.06
CA GLY A 719 7.03 -33.33 8.35
C GLY A 719 7.66 -34.30 7.35
N PHE A 720 6.93 -34.74 6.31
CA PHE A 720 7.50 -35.63 5.32
C PHE A 720 8.60 -34.92 4.51
N ARG A 721 9.81 -35.50 4.49
CA ARG A 721 10.98 -35.03 3.75
C ARG A 721 11.70 -36.25 3.16
N ASP A 722 12.07 -36.16 1.89
CA ASP A 722 12.84 -37.20 1.18
C ASP A 722 13.97 -36.56 0.38
N ALA A 723 15.09 -36.29 1.06
CA ALA A 723 16.25 -35.64 0.47
C ALA A 723 16.91 -36.48 -0.64
N ASP A 724 16.73 -37.80 -0.63
CA ASP A 724 17.25 -38.67 -1.67
C ASP A 724 16.44 -38.53 -2.96
N ALA A 725 15.11 -38.52 -2.85
CA ALA A 725 14.22 -38.27 -3.98
C ALA A 725 14.42 -36.85 -4.56
N GLU A 726 14.64 -35.84 -3.70
CA GLU A 726 14.93 -34.47 -4.14
C GLU A 726 16.22 -34.43 -4.99
N ARG A 727 17.32 -34.99 -4.49
CA ARG A 727 18.59 -35.05 -5.24
C ARG A 727 18.47 -35.81 -6.54
N GLU A 728 17.74 -36.92 -6.56
CA GLU A 728 17.50 -37.73 -7.77
C GLU A 728 16.78 -36.90 -8.83
N ILE A 729 15.69 -36.23 -8.47
CA ILE A 729 14.90 -35.43 -9.43
C ILE A 729 15.66 -34.16 -9.86
N GLU A 730 16.39 -33.48 -8.97
CA GLU A 730 17.27 -32.35 -9.34
C GLU A 730 18.30 -32.77 -10.38
N SER A 731 18.92 -33.94 -10.19
CA SER A 731 19.87 -34.49 -11.17
C SER A 731 19.18 -34.79 -12.50
N LEU A 732 17.98 -35.36 -12.47
CA LEU A 732 17.16 -35.63 -13.67
C LEU A 732 16.80 -34.35 -14.42
N GLN A 733 16.36 -33.32 -13.68
CA GLN A 733 16.06 -31.97 -14.22
C GLN A 733 17.27 -31.35 -14.89
N SER A 734 18.46 -31.51 -14.29
CA SER A 734 19.74 -31.04 -14.85
C SER A 734 20.04 -31.73 -16.18
N VAL A 735 19.91 -33.06 -16.22
CA VAL A 735 20.12 -33.83 -17.48
C VAL A 735 19.18 -33.35 -18.58
N ILE A 736 17.88 -33.24 -18.27
CA ILE A 736 16.88 -32.84 -19.25
C ILE A 736 17.14 -31.40 -19.75
N THR A 737 17.49 -30.50 -18.84
CA THR A 737 17.77 -29.10 -19.17
C THR A 737 19.00 -28.96 -20.06
N GLU A 738 20.12 -29.67 -19.73
CA GLU A 738 21.34 -29.65 -20.52
C GLU A 738 21.12 -30.20 -21.92
N VAL A 739 20.43 -31.33 -22.06
CA VAL A 739 20.13 -31.90 -23.38
C VAL A 739 19.17 -31.03 -24.17
N ARG A 740 18.16 -30.40 -23.56
CA ARG A 740 17.30 -29.42 -24.23
C ARG A 740 18.10 -28.23 -24.74
N ARG A 741 19.02 -27.69 -23.91
CA ARG A 741 19.91 -26.59 -24.29
C ARG A 741 20.78 -27.00 -25.48
N PHE A 742 21.41 -28.17 -25.41
CA PHE A 742 22.22 -28.68 -26.51
C PHE A 742 21.40 -28.86 -27.81
N ARG A 743 20.18 -29.42 -27.71
CA ARG A 743 19.29 -29.55 -28.86
C ARG A 743 18.93 -28.21 -29.50
N ALA A 744 18.63 -27.21 -28.69
CA ALA A 744 18.37 -25.84 -29.16
C ALA A 744 19.61 -25.22 -29.80
N ASP A 745 20.78 -25.40 -29.19
CA ASP A 745 22.08 -24.97 -29.74
C ASP A 745 22.43 -25.63 -31.08
N GLN A 746 21.96 -26.87 -31.30
CA GLN A 746 22.11 -27.55 -32.58
C GLN A 746 20.99 -27.21 -33.59
N GLY A 747 20.12 -26.27 -33.27
CA GLY A 747 19.04 -25.83 -34.17
C GLY A 747 17.88 -26.82 -34.37
N LEU A 748 17.78 -27.84 -33.51
CA LEU A 748 16.75 -28.86 -33.60
C LEU A 748 15.40 -28.26 -33.19
N GLN A 749 14.36 -28.50 -33.99
CA GLN A 749 13.01 -28.07 -33.65
C GLN A 749 12.49 -28.78 -32.39
N PRO A 750 11.70 -28.12 -31.53
CA PRO A 750 11.21 -28.69 -30.26
C PRO A 750 10.49 -30.06 -30.43
N GLY A 751 9.75 -30.26 -31.52
CA GLY A 751 9.04 -31.49 -31.80
C GLY A 751 9.87 -32.58 -32.54
N GLN A 752 11.09 -32.27 -33.00
CA GLN A 752 11.91 -33.17 -33.81
C GLN A 752 12.42 -34.34 -32.97
N ARG A 753 12.21 -35.55 -33.46
CA ARG A 753 12.70 -36.76 -32.78
C ARG A 753 14.09 -37.12 -33.25
N VAL A 754 14.94 -37.53 -32.32
CA VAL A 754 16.36 -37.86 -32.59
C VAL A 754 16.68 -39.25 -32.01
N PRO A 755 17.32 -40.14 -32.77
CA PRO A 755 17.84 -41.40 -32.22
C PRO A 755 18.88 -41.11 -31.13
N ALA A 756 18.80 -41.84 -30.03
CA ALA A 756 19.72 -41.66 -28.90
C ALA A 756 19.96 -42.95 -28.13
N ARG A 757 21.22 -43.12 -27.69
CA ARG A 757 21.61 -44.07 -26.68
C ARG A 757 21.72 -43.33 -25.32
N LEU A 758 21.03 -43.85 -24.33
CA LEU A 758 21.13 -43.39 -22.95
C LEU A 758 21.92 -44.40 -22.14
N THR A 759 23.03 -43.97 -21.59
CA THR A 759 23.82 -44.77 -20.63
C THR A 759 23.59 -44.13 -19.26
N LEU A 760 22.91 -44.83 -18.36
CA LEU A 760 22.51 -44.35 -17.05
C LEU A 760 23.43 -44.96 -16.00
N ASP A 761 24.09 -44.11 -15.19
CA ASP A 761 25.13 -44.55 -14.26
C ASP A 761 24.54 -45.19 -12.98
N SER A 762 23.22 -45.08 -12.77
CA SER A 762 22.56 -45.61 -11.57
C SER A 762 21.14 -46.11 -11.82
N THR A 763 20.69 -47.03 -10.98
CA THR A 763 19.34 -47.63 -11.02
C THR A 763 18.20 -46.57 -10.93
N PRO A 764 18.32 -45.46 -10.16
CA PRO A 764 17.31 -44.44 -10.11
C PRO A 764 16.99 -43.79 -11.46
N PHE A 765 18.01 -43.46 -12.24
CA PHE A 765 17.84 -42.91 -13.58
C PHE A 765 17.17 -43.90 -14.56
N ALA A 766 17.41 -45.20 -14.42
CA ALA A 766 16.77 -46.21 -15.26
C ALA A 766 15.24 -46.21 -15.11
N ALA A 767 14.72 -45.92 -13.93
CA ALA A 767 13.27 -45.80 -13.69
C ALA A 767 12.64 -44.65 -14.47
N HIS A 768 13.40 -43.63 -14.84
CA HIS A 768 12.90 -42.42 -15.52
C HIS A 768 13.22 -42.43 -17.03
N GLU A 769 13.82 -43.47 -17.58
CA GLU A 769 14.24 -43.51 -18.98
C GLU A 769 13.09 -43.17 -19.96
N ALA A 770 11.90 -43.73 -19.71
CA ALA A 770 10.73 -43.44 -20.55
C ALA A 770 10.32 -41.95 -20.53
N ALA A 771 10.37 -41.33 -19.37
CA ALA A 771 10.06 -39.90 -19.19
C ALA A 771 11.14 -39.01 -19.85
N VAL A 772 12.43 -39.36 -19.69
CA VAL A 772 13.55 -38.68 -20.34
C VAL A 772 13.41 -38.71 -21.84
N ARG A 773 13.18 -39.91 -22.42
CA ARG A 773 12.96 -40.06 -23.85
C ARG A 773 11.78 -39.25 -24.36
N GLN A 774 10.69 -39.26 -23.65
CA GLN A 774 9.50 -38.50 -24.01
C GLN A 774 9.74 -37.00 -23.98
N LEU A 775 10.33 -36.49 -22.90
CA LEU A 775 10.54 -35.04 -22.65
C LEU A 775 11.62 -34.46 -23.58
N LEU A 776 12.60 -35.28 -23.98
CA LEU A 776 13.70 -34.91 -24.87
C LEU A 776 13.42 -35.29 -26.33
N ARG A 777 12.27 -35.90 -26.65
CA ARG A 777 11.94 -36.38 -28.01
C ARG A 777 13.03 -37.32 -28.57
N LEU A 778 13.50 -38.26 -27.72
CA LEU A 778 14.50 -39.23 -28.12
C LEU A 778 13.82 -40.52 -28.63
N GLN A 779 14.37 -41.09 -29.70
CA GLN A 779 14.01 -42.41 -30.20
C GLN A 779 15.05 -43.44 -29.71
N PRO A 780 14.69 -44.71 -29.54
CA PRO A 780 15.67 -45.75 -29.33
C PRO A 780 16.66 -45.77 -30.47
N GLU A 781 17.90 -46.22 -30.18
CA GLU A 781 18.90 -46.48 -31.23
C GLU A 781 18.41 -47.54 -32.20
N GLY A 782 18.60 -47.27 -33.49
CA GLY A 782 18.34 -48.27 -34.56
C GLY A 782 19.63 -48.99 -34.97
N ASP A 783 19.50 -49.99 -35.86
CA ASP A 783 20.64 -50.80 -36.34
C ASP A 783 21.77 -49.99 -37.01
N ALA A 784 21.46 -48.78 -37.48
CA ALA A 784 22.42 -47.88 -38.14
C ALA A 784 22.84 -46.69 -37.24
N PHE A 785 22.63 -46.76 -35.93
CA PHE A 785 22.95 -45.66 -34.98
C PHE A 785 24.43 -45.29 -34.99
N THR A 786 24.72 -44.03 -35.22
CA THR A 786 26.08 -43.47 -35.12
C THR A 786 26.05 -42.26 -34.19
N ALA A 787 26.72 -42.33 -33.05
CA ALA A 787 26.80 -41.18 -32.13
C ALA A 787 27.59 -40.04 -32.78
N THR A 788 26.87 -38.99 -33.16
CA THR A 788 27.48 -37.79 -33.72
C THR A 788 27.75 -36.71 -32.66
N ALA A 789 27.08 -36.82 -31.53
CA ALA A 789 27.31 -36.01 -30.34
C ALA A 789 27.12 -36.88 -29.09
N THR A 790 27.99 -36.69 -28.11
CA THR A 790 27.90 -37.32 -26.79
C THR A 790 27.99 -36.27 -25.71
N LEU A 791 26.96 -36.25 -24.83
CA LEU A 791 26.85 -35.34 -23.73
C LEU A 791 27.04 -36.11 -22.43
N PRO A 792 28.19 -35.97 -21.77
CA PRO A 792 28.30 -36.38 -20.37
C PRO A 792 27.55 -35.37 -19.50
N VAL A 793 26.53 -35.80 -18.81
CA VAL A 793 25.75 -35.03 -17.88
C VAL A 793 25.72 -35.75 -16.56
N ALA A 794 25.52 -35.05 -15.44
CA ALA A 794 25.59 -35.63 -14.10
C ALA A 794 24.69 -36.88 -13.98
N GLY A 795 25.25 -38.05 -13.78
CA GLY A 795 24.57 -39.34 -13.63
C GLY A 795 24.11 -40.02 -14.92
N ALA A 796 24.46 -39.50 -16.10
CA ALA A 796 24.09 -40.12 -17.39
C ALA A 796 25.01 -39.66 -18.52
N GLU A 797 25.12 -40.51 -19.57
CA GLU A 797 25.66 -40.11 -20.85
C GLU A 797 24.58 -40.21 -21.92
N VAL A 798 24.38 -39.13 -22.67
CA VAL A 798 23.43 -39.07 -23.77
C VAL A 798 24.13 -38.95 -25.11
N ALA A 799 24.15 -40.05 -25.88
CA ALA A 799 24.71 -40.07 -27.22
C ALA A 799 23.56 -39.86 -28.23
N LEU A 800 23.70 -38.89 -29.11
CA LEU A 800 22.69 -38.47 -30.10
C LEU A 800 23.22 -38.78 -31.52
N ASP A 801 22.35 -39.29 -32.38
CA ASP A 801 22.59 -39.38 -33.82
C ASP A 801 21.91 -38.22 -34.55
N LEU A 802 22.69 -37.24 -34.96
CA LEU A 802 22.24 -36.07 -35.68
C LEU A 802 22.49 -36.16 -37.20
N SER A 803 23.00 -37.27 -37.71
CA SER A 803 23.46 -37.43 -39.08
C SER A 803 22.38 -37.21 -40.16
N GLY A 804 21.11 -37.35 -39.83
CA GLY A 804 20.01 -37.13 -40.76
C GLY A 804 19.14 -35.90 -40.48
N THR A 805 19.57 -35.05 -39.52
CA THR A 805 18.64 -34.05 -38.92
C THR A 805 19.06 -32.61 -39.10
N ILE A 806 20.28 -32.33 -39.54
CA ILE A 806 20.82 -30.97 -39.68
C ILE A 806 21.09 -30.69 -41.16
N ASP A 807 20.47 -29.65 -41.71
CA ASP A 807 20.93 -28.98 -42.92
C ASP A 807 22.17 -28.17 -42.56
N VAL A 808 23.35 -28.78 -42.77
CA VAL A 808 24.65 -28.21 -42.41
C VAL A 808 24.85 -26.83 -43.05
N ALA A 809 24.32 -26.61 -44.27
CA ALA A 809 24.46 -25.32 -44.95
C ALA A 809 23.55 -24.23 -44.32
N ALA A 810 22.30 -24.59 -43.99
CA ALA A 810 21.39 -23.68 -43.30
C ALA A 810 21.88 -23.35 -41.89
N GLU A 811 22.39 -24.35 -41.17
CA GLU A 811 22.90 -24.16 -39.81
C GLU A 811 24.17 -23.32 -39.77
N ARG A 812 25.10 -23.57 -40.68
CA ARG A 812 26.31 -22.74 -40.83
C ARG A 812 25.97 -21.26 -41.11
N LYS A 813 24.95 -21.04 -41.96
CA LYS A 813 24.45 -19.69 -42.26
C LYS A 813 23.79 -19.03 -41.04
N ARG A 814 23.04 -19.80 -40.26
CA ARG A 814 22.42 -19.31 -39.00
C ARG A 814 23.49 -18.95 -37.99
N LEU A 815 24.41 -19.84 -37.71
CA LEU A 815 25.51 -19.62 -36.76
C LEU A 815 26.40 -18.43 -37.16
N ALA A 816 26.67 -18.25 -38.45
CA ALA A 816 27.45 -17.12 -38.96
C ALA A 816 26.70 -15.78 -38.71
N LYS A 817 25.35 -15.77 -38.84
CA LYS A 817 24.52 -14.62 -38.54
C LYS A 817 24.52 -14.29 -37.04
N ASP A 818 24.39 -15.32 -36.22
CA ASP A 818 24.38 -15.19 -34.76
C ASP A 818 25.74 -14.74 -34.23
N LEU A 819 26.83 -15.25 -34.81
CA LEU A 819 28.19 -14.80 -34.53
C LEU A 819 28.36 -13.31 -34.81
N ALA A 820 27.95 -12.87 -35.99
CA ALA A 820 28.02 -11.46 -36.37
C ALA A 820 27.18 -10.54 -35.44
N ALA A 821 26.04 -11.03 -34.93
CA ALA A 821 25.22 -10.30 -33.97
C ALA A 821 25.92 -10.20 -32.60
N ALA A 822 26.54 -11.30 -32.13
CA ALA A 822 27.26 -11.32 -30.86
C ALA A 822 28.55 -10.45 -30.92
N GLU A 823 29.28 -10.49 -32.04
CA GLU A 823 30.44 -9.61 -32.29
C GLU A 823 30.05 -8.13 -32.30
N LYS A 824 28.92 -7.80 -32.92
CA LYS A 824 28.40 -6.43 -32.90
C LYS A 824 28.04 -5.97 -31.49
N GLU A 825 27.44 -6.84 -30.71
CA GLU A 825 27.10 -6.55 -29.30
C GLU A 825 28.38 -6.35 -28.46
N LYS A 826 29.38 -7.24 -28.62
CA LYS A 826 30.69 -7.10 -28.01
C LYS A 826 31.34 -5.76 -28.34
N ALA A 827 31.34 -5.38 -29.63
CA ALA A 827 31.91 -4.13 -30.09
C ALA A 827 31.18 -2.91 -29.48
N GLN A 828 29.83 -2.94 -29.41
CA GLN A 828 29.04 -1.87 -28.83
C GLN A 828 29.25 -1.74 -27.31
N ALA A 829 29.28 -2.85 -26.59
CA ALA A 829 29.52 -2.86 -25.16
C ALA A 829 30.95 -2.42 -24.83
N GLY A 830 31.92 -2.92 -25.57
CA GLY A 830 33.35 -2.54 -25.46
C GLY A 830 33.61 -1.06 -25.76
N ALA A 831 32.99 -0.53 -26.81
CA ALA A 831 33.11 0.90 -27.13
C ALA A 831 32.54 1.81 -26.03
N LYS A 832 31.46 1.41 -25.38
CA LYS A 832 30.91 2.16 -24.24
C LYS A 832 31.80 2.08 -23.00
N LEU A 833 32.37 0.92 -22.70
CA LEU A 833 33.30 0.72 -21.58
C LEU A 833 34.68 1.32 -21.83
N GLY A 834 35.07 1.53 -23.09
CA GLY A 834 36.29 2.23 -23.48
C GLY A 834 36.14 3.76 -23.52
N ASN A 835 34.96 4.31 -23.32
CA ASN A 835 34.72 5.74 -23.35
C ASN A 835 34.80 6.33 -21.93
N GLU A 836 35.94 6.96 -21.61
CA GLU A 836 36.18 7.58 -20.30
C GLU A 836 35.14 8.65 -19.92
N ALA A 837 34.67 9.42 -20.90
CA ALA A 837 33.66 10.44 -20.66
C ALA A 837 32.27 9.84 -20.31
N PHE A 838 31.97 8.66 -20.80
CA PHE A 838 30.79 7.90 -20.43
C PHE A 838 30.93 7.29 -19.03
N LEU A 839 32.08 6.66 -18.73
CA LEU A 839 32.33 6.05 -17.42
C LEU A 839 32.32 7.07 -16.28
N ALA A 840 32.77 8.29 -16.54
CA ALA A 840 32.78 9.38 -15.54
C ALA A 840 31.37 9.90 -15.19
N LYS A 841 30.36 9.65 -16.03
CA LYS A 841 28.99 10.18 -15.88
C LYS A 841 27.92 9.10 -15.65
N ALA A 842 28.19 7.88 -16.01
CA ALA A 842 27.22 6.78 -15.92
C ALA A 842 27.15 6.23 -14.49
N PRO A 843 25.94 5.98 -13.96
CA PRO A 843 25.78 5.31 -12.67
C PRO A 843 26.40 3.90 -12.67
N ASP A 844 26.96 3.48 -11.54
CA ASP A 844 27.66 2.19 -11.40
C ASP A 844 26.84 0.98 -11.87
N HIS A 845 25.54 0.96 -11.58
CA HIS A 845 24.66 -0.12 -12.02
C HIS A 845 24.49 -0.21 -13.55
N VAL A 846 24.62 0.93 -14.25
CA VAL A 846 24.58 0.97 -15.72
C VAL A 846 25.90 0.44 -16.29
N VAL A 847 27.02 0.80 -15.69
CA VAL A 847 28.36 0.31 -16.08
C VAL A 847 28.42 -1.20 -15.88
N GLU A 848 27.93 -1.71 -14.73
CA GLU A 848 27.90 -3.14 -14.42
C GLU A 848 27.00 -3.92 -15.39
N LYS A 849 25.85 -3.35 -15.73
CA LYS A 849 24.98 -3.96 -16.75
C LYS A 849 25.65 -4.06 -18.13
N ILE A 850 26.48 -3.10 -18.50
CA ILE A 850 27.23 -3.13 -19.77
C ILE A 850 28.38 -4.17 -19.68
N ARG A 851 29.05 -4.32 -18.53
CA ARG A 851 30.06 -5.36 -18.31
C ARG A 851 29.44 -6.76 -18.43
N THR A 852 28.30 -6.97 -17.80
CA THR A 852 27.56 -8.25 -17.93
C THR A 852 27.19 -8.56 -19.38
N ARG A 853 26.75 -7.55 -20.15
CA ARG A 853 26.46 -7.72 -21.58
C ARG A 853 27.72 -8.04 -22.38
N LEU A 854 28.85 -7.43 -22.06
CA LEU A 854 30.11 -7.72 -22.70
C LEU A 854 30.56 -9.16 -22.44
N SER A 855 30.55 -9.58 -21.16
CA SER A 855 30.90 -10.95 -20.77
C SER A 855 30.01 -11.98 -21.47
N LYS A 856 28.72 -11.76 -21.48
CA LYS A 856 27.75 -12.64 -22.15
C LYS A 856 28.01 -12.71 -23.66
N ALA A 857 28.29 -11.59 -24.31
CA ALA A 857 28.61 -11.57 -25.74
C ALA A 857 29.90 -12.34 -26.04
N GLU A 858 30.91 -12.28 -25.19
CA GLU A 858 32.19 -13.06 -25.33
C GLU A 858 31.98 -14.56 -25.16
N GLU A 859 31.14 -14.94 -24.16
CA GLU A 859 30.72 -16.34 -23.96
C GLU A 859 29.94 -16.86 -25.17
N ASP A 860 29.00 -16.06 -25.69
CA ASP A 860 28.23 -16.44 -26.89
C ASP A 860 29.11 -16.59 -28.12
N ILE A 861 30.09 -15.69 -28.35
CA ILE A 861 31.07 -15.80 -29.46
C ILE A 861 31.87 -17.10 -29.35
N ALA A 862 32.44 -17.40 -28.17
CA ALA A 862 33.22 -18.60 -27.94
C ALA A 862 32.38 -19.86 -28.18
N ARG A 863 31.16 -19.90 -27.72
CA ARG A 863 30.22 -21.00 -27.89
C ARG A 863 29.83 -21.19 -29.36
N ILE A 864 29.47 -20.13 -30.07
CA ILE A 864 29.07 -20.20 -31.49
C ILE A 864 30.24 -20.61 -32.37
N GLN A 865 31.46 -20.11 -32.07
CA GLN A 865 32.67 -20.50 -32.79
C GLN A 865 32.94 -21.99 -32.63
N ALA A 866 32.87 -22.51 -31.41
CA ALA A 866 33.04 -23.93 -31.13
C ALA A 866 31.97 -24.80 -31.84
N GLN A 867 30.76 -24.29 -32.04
CA GLN A 867 29.73 -24.97 -32.83
C GLN A 867 30.03 -24.96 -34.31
N LEU A 868 30.48 -23.84 -34.87
CA LEU A 868 30.92 -23.76 -36.28
C LEU A 868 32.06 -24.70 -36.60
N ASP A 869 33.04 -24.84 -35.68
CA ASP A 869 34.21 -25.73 -35.84
C ASP A 869 33.83 -27.21 -35.79
N ARG A 870 32.75 -27.56 -35.12
CA ARG A 870 32.22 -28.94 -35.02
C ARG A 870 31.30 -29.34 -36.18
N LEU A 871 30.83 -28.41 -36.99
CA LEU A 871 30.03 -28.74 -38.16
C LEU A 871 30.87 -29.42 -39.22
N PRO A 872 30.40 -30.50 -39.85
CA PRO A 872 31.10 -31.20 -40.95
C PRO A 872 31.51 -30.20 -42.03
N GLN A 873 32.76 -30.28 -42.47
CA GLN A 873 33.20 -29.51 -43.64
C GLN A 873 32.44 -30.07 -44.86
N GLY A 874 31.51 -29.28 -45.42
CA GLY A 874 30.69 -29.60 -46.54
C GLY A 874 31.52 -29.74 -47.81
#